data_c49adc376fc14cfb7c3d52ac5f9a192f
#
_entry.id   c49adc376fc14cfb7c3d52ac5f9a192f
#
_cell.length_a   1.000
_cell.length_b   1.000
_cell.length_c   1.000
_cell.angle_alpha   90.00
_cell.angle_beta   90.00
_cell.angle_gamma   90.00
#
_symmetry.space_group_name_H-M   'P 1'
#
loop_
_entity.id
_entity.type
_entity.pdbx_description
1 polymer ?
#
loop_
_entity_poly.entity_id
_entity_poly.type
_entity_poly.pdbx_seq_one_letter_code
_entity_poly.pdbx_strand_id
1 'polypeptide(L)'
;MNAKQLQKTLRASQYAEQILGLYQNELEQDYTVDQFATPLSHEQIKDRVSSVLDSIQDEHAWMRAIRILRARLMFRWIWQDANHLTDVVTLTQELSDFADACICAAKAFARIPLVLKHGEPIGYSGQVQDLIIIAMGKLGAQELNLSSDIDLIFAFDEQGETNGRKCIDVQQFCIAWGQKIIYLLEHITAEGFVFRVDMRLRPWGDGSALAISHAGLEKYLSQHGREWERYAWIKARIVSGGWAGEELLEMTRPFVFRRYVDYTAFQAMREMKVMIEREVMRRNIEDDIKLGAGGIREVEFIVQVFQLIYGGSKLELQERQCLANLTHLSESGLLEPEAVADLEDAYLFLRRLEHAIQALNDQQTQSLPTEPELRQRLIDTLGFDSWESFLEVLNQKRSKVSYQFAHLIQERDRETPVENFQHLEEELESVLDSNAQKLIHEFWHGHALNKLPAKAVQRLKTFWPYLVDAVLQSDKPQVALLRLMPLIESVMRRTVYLVMLIESKGALQRLVKMATVSPWILEELTHYPVLLDEFLTMDFELPKRRDLEDSLRQQLIRIELEQVEDQMRALRLFKKSNVLAVAASDVLAESPLMKVSDALTDIAEVSIIAALNLSYQIVAKKHGYPLDADGRRCSLDYLGFSVVGYGKVGGIELGYGSDLDLVFIHYMSEQADTDGLRPISGFEFAMRVGQKFISLMTTQTLDGRVYEVDTRLRPSGEAGLLVTSLKAFEQYQLKNAWLWEHQALVRARSIAGDDSLRQKFEALRCRILTLPRDEKFVRTEVLKMRQKMKAHLGSSKEQKKGGIFHLKQDAGGIVDIEFMAQYIVLAWGGAKPDLAHYSDNVRILEDAAKAGYLSSDDATALIQAYLSERAESHRLALANQSMQVNAADWHDTREIVCKLWQRLIDPTAILALDSD
;
A
#
# COMPACT_ATOMS: atom_id res chain seq x y z
N MET A 1 3.26 -49.00 26.42
CA MET A 1 3.67 -48.88 24.98
C MET A 1 3.47 -50.22 24.27
N ASN A 2 3.00 -50.20 23.00
CA ASN A 2 2.89 -51.43 22.18
C ASN A 2 4.31 -51.90 21.79
N ALA A 3 4.69 -53.13 22.14
CA ALA A 3 6.06 -53.64 21.93
C ALA A 3 6.51 -53.60 20.46
N LYS A 4 5.60 -53.82 19.52
CA LYS A 4 5.90 -53.74 18.08
C LYS A 4 6.18 -52.32 17.62
N GLN A 5 5.39 -51.35 18.10
CA GLN A 5 5.59 -49.95 17.80
C GLN A 5 6.85 -49.38 18.44
N LEU A 6 7.15 -49.79 19.69
CA LEU A 6 8.38 -49.45 20.37
C LEU A 6 9.59 -49.92 19.60
N GLN A 7 9.59 -51.18 19.17
CA GLN A 7 10.70 -51.77 18.40
C GLN A 7 10.91 -51.00 17.08
N LYS A 8 9.81 -50.59 16.42
CA LYS A 8 9.91 -49.76 15.19
C LYS A 8 10.53 -48.40 15.48
N THR A 9 10.13 -47.74 16.58
CA THR A 9 10.69 -46.42 16.97
C THR A 9 12.20 -46.50 17.29
N LEU A 10 12.65 -47.54 18.04
CA LEU A 10 14.05 -47.71 18.38
C LEU A 10 14.91 -48.06 17.14
N ARG A 11 14.32 -48.75 16.16
CA ARG A 11 15.01 -48.97 14.88
C ARG A 11 15.10 -47.66 14.07
N ALA A 12 14.12 -46.79 14.17
CA ALA A 12 14.09 -45.52 13.45
C ALA A 12 15.13 -44.49 13.97
N SER A 13 15.42 -44.48 15.28
CA SER A 13 16.16 -43.42 15.93
C SER A 13 17.07 -43.93 17.05
N GLN A 14 18.39 -43.67 16.92
CA GLN A 14 19.36 -43.91 18.00
C GLN A 14 19.14 -42.96 19.17
N TYR A 15 18.70 -41.73 18.88
CA TYR A 15 18.35 -40.73 19.89
C TYR A 15 17.15 -41.22 20.75
N ALA A 16 16.12 -41.77 20.14
CA ALA A 16 14.98 -42.33 20.88
C ALA A 16 15.42 -43.51 21.80
N GLU A 17 16.40 -44.35 21.35
CA GLU A 17 16.99 -45.43 22.15
C GLU A 17 17.68 -44.86 23.40
N GLN A 18 18.46 -43.81 23.24
CA GLN A 18 19.15 -43.11 24.36
C GLN A 18 18.14 -42.53 25.35
N ILE A 19 17.09 -41.84 24.86
CA ILE A 19 16.05 -41.23 25.72
C ILE A 19 15.32 -42.30 26.52
N LEU A 20 14.94 -43.40 25.90
CA LEU A 20 14.26 -44.49 26.58
C LEU A 20 15.15 -45.07 27.69
N GLY A 21 16.46 -45.24 27.44
CA GLY A 21 17.41 -45.72 28.45
C GLY A 21 17.56 -44.80 29.66
N LEU A 22 17.39 -43.48 29.48
CA LEU A 22 17.51 -42.47 30.54
C LEU A 22 16.21 -42.23 31.31
N TYR A 23 15.04 -42.27 30.64
CA TYR A 23 13.74 -41.78 31.15
C TYR A 23 12.61 -42.78 30.99
N GLN A 24 12.90 -44.10 31.02
CA GLN A 24 11.87 -45.13 30.78
C GLN A 24 10.69 -45.03 31.77
N ASN A 25 11.00 -44.87 33.06
CA ASN A 25 9.96 -44.82 34.11
C ASN A 25 9.04 -43.59 33.97
N GLU A 26 9.61 -42.44 33.62
CA GLU A 26 8.87 -41.19 33.41
C GLU A 26 7.99 -41.30 32.15
N LEU A 27 8.52 -41.88 31.07
CA LEU A 27 7.77 -42.08 29.82
C LEU A 27 6.60 -43.06 30.02
N GLU A 28 6.74 -44.10 30.84
CA GLU A 28 5.67 -45.03 31.17
C GLU A 28 4.60 -44.41 32.06
N GLN A 29 4.97 -43.44 32.94
CA GLN A 29 4.03 -42.73 33.80
C GLN A 29 3.28 -41.65 33.08
N ASP A 30 3.92 -40.95 32.16
CA ASP A 30 3.34 -39.79 31.49
C ASP A 30 2.28 -40.14 30.45
N TYR A 31 2.37 -41.29 29.84
CA TYR A 31 1.55 -41.61 28.67
C TYR A 31 0.98 -43.03 28.72
N THR A 32 -0.34 -43.09 28.69
CA THR A 32 -1.05 -44.32 28.28
C THR A 32 -0.85 -44.57 26.78
N VAL A 33 -1.11 -45.79 26.30
CA VAL A 33 -0.94 -46.13 24.87
C VAL A 33 -1.75 -45.17 23.95
N ASP A 34 -2.94 -44.80 24.36
CA ASP A 34 -3.85 -43.91 23.61
C ASP A 34 -3.32 -42.46 23.62
N GLN A 35 -2.72 -42.02 24.71
CA GLN A 35 -2.12 -40.65 24.83
C GLN A 35 -0.86 -40.45 23.99
N PHE A 36 -0.13 -41.52 23.67
CA PHE A 36 0.98 -41.43 22.71
C PHE A 36 0.50 -41.13 21.29
N ALA A 37 -0.65 -41.69 20.92
CA ALA A 37 -1.16 -41.55 19.54
C ALA A 37 -1.97 -40.25 19.30
N THR A 38 -2.50 -39.63 20.36
CA THR A 38 -3.37 -38.46 20.23
C THR A 38 -2.54 -37.18 20.14
N PRO A 39 -2.73 -36.32 19.12
CA PRO A 39 -2.05 -35.02 19.04
C PRO A 39 -2.33 -34.16 20.29
N LEU A 40 -1.34 -33.33 20.69
CA LEU A 40 -1.47 -32.40 21.80
C LEU A 40 -1.95 -31.03 21.26
N SER A 41 -2.93 -30.45 21.90
CA SER A 41 -3.32 -29.06 21.58
C SER A 41 -2.27 -28.06 22.10
N HIS A 42 -2.28 -26.85 21.53
CA HIS A 42 -1.44 -25.74 22.00
C HIS A 42 -1.55 -25.52 23.53
N GLU A 43 -2.76 -25.52 24.08
CA GLU A 43 -2.98 -25.34 25.52
C GLU A 43 -2.36 -26.49 26.33
N GLN A 44 -2.52 -27.73 25.89
CA GLN A 44 -1.94 -28.89 26.58
C GLN A 44 -0.40 -28.85 26.60
N ILE A 45 0.22 -28.38 25.52
CA ILE A 45 1.68 -28.22 25.47
C ILE A 45 2.13 -27.10 26.41
N LYS A 46 1.45 -25.96 26.39
CA LYS A 46 1.71 -24.83 27.27
C LYS A 46 1.56 -25.21 28.75
N ASP A 47 0.47 -25.92 29.11
CA ASP A 47 0.22 -26.39 30.47
C ASP A 47 1.31 -27.38 30.94
N ARG A 48 1.81 -28.25 30.07
CA ARG A 48 2.92 -29.15 30.40
C ARG A 48 4.22 -28.39 30.67
N VAL A 49 4.53 -27.38 29.89
CA VAL A 49 5.70 -26.52 30.11
C VAL A 49 5.55 -25.76 31.42
N SER A 50 4.41 -25.11 31.67
CA SER A 50 4.14 -24.37 32.90
C SER A 50 4.16 -25.27 34.13
N SER A 51 3.50 -26.43 34.10
CA SER A 51 3.43 -27.35 35.24
C SER A 51 4.79 -27.85 35.71
N VAL A 52 5.74 -27.95 34.76
CA VAL A 52 7.13 -28.38 35.06
C VAL A 52 7.98 -27.23 35.61
N LEU A 53 7.73 -25.97 35.19
CA LEU A 53 8.63 -24.84 35.43
C LEU A 53 8.17 -23.83 36.47
N ASP A 54 6.87 -23.65 36.70
CA ASP A 54 6.32 -22.56 37.52
C ASP A 54 6.79 -22.57 38.98
N SER A 55 7.15 -23.69 39.54
CA SER A 55 7.65 -23.81 40.89
C SER A 55 9.16 -23.65 41.09
N ILE A 56 9.92 -23.56 39.98
CA ILE A 56 11.37 -23.60 39.95
C ILE A 56 11.94 -22.18 39.94
N GLN A 57 12.70 -21.81 40.98
CA GLN A 57 13.40 -20.52 41.06
C GLN A 57 14.89 -20.63 40.78
N ASP A 58 15.47 -21.82 40.93
CA ASP A 58 16.89 -22.08 40.63
C ASP A 58 17.10 -22.26 39.13
N GLU A 59 18.07 -21.54 38.59
CA GLU A 59 18.35 -21.53 37.14
C GLU A 59 18.80 -22.90 36.61
N HIS A 60 19.67 -23.57 37.32
CA HIS A 60 20.16 -24.90 36.91
C HIS A 60 19.04 -25.94 36.94
N ALA A 61 18.20 -25.90 37.98
CA ALA A 61 17.04 -26.77 38.09
C ALA A 61 16.05 -26.48 36.97
N TRP A 62 15.82 -25.20 36.60
CA TRP A 62 14.96 -24.76 35.50
C TRP A 62 15.46 -25.32 34.19
N MET A 63 16.76 -25.09 33.91
CA MET A 63 17.40 -25.57 32.68
C MET A 63 17.34 -27.09 32.55
N ARG A 64 17.52 -27.80 33.63
CA ARG A 64 17.42 -29.25 33.67
C ARG A 64 16.01 -29.74 33.37
N ALA A 65 15.03 -29.16 34.05
CA ALA A 65 13.61 -29.58 33.94
C ALA A 65 13.07 -29.44 32.51
N ILE A 66 13.35 -28.30 31.84
CA ILE A 66 12.88 -28.09 30.48
C ILE A 66 13.54 -29.00 29.45
N ARG A 67 14.83 -29.38 29.65
CA ARG A 67 15.56 -30.30 28.78
C ARG A 67 15.04 -31.72 28.91
N ILE A 68 14.74 -32.16 30.13
CA ILE A 68 14.10 -33.46 30.38
C ILE A 68 12.71 -33.51 29.71
N LEU A 69 11.93 -32.44 29.85
CA LEU A 69 10.62 -32.35 29.20
C LEU A 69 10.77 -32.43 27.67
N ARG A 70 11.72 -31.68 27.07
CA ARG A 70 12.03 -31.77 25.66
C ARG A 70 12.36 -33.20 25.23
N ALA A 71 13.28 -33.86 25.92
CA ALA A 71 13.67 -35.20 25.58
C ALA A 71 12.49 -36.17 25.53
N ARG A 72 11.57 -36.05 26.53
CA ARG A 72 10.37 -36.89 26.62
C ARG A 72 9.37 -36.61 25.50
N LEU A 73 9.15 -35.36 25.15
CA LEU A 73 8.29 -34.96 24.03
C LEU A 73 8.91 -35.37 22.69
N MET A 74 10.25 -35.21 22.52
CA MET A 74 10.94 -35.67 21.31
C MET A 74 10.79 -37.18 21.10
N PHE A 75 10.88 -38.01 22.16
CA PHE A 75 10.61 -39.43 22.06
C PHE A 75 9.17 -39.72 21.59
N ARG A 76 8.19 -38.97 22.10
CA ARG A 76 6.79 -39.07 21.69
C ARG A 76 6.59 -38.74 20.22
N TRP A 77 7.18 -37.62 19.74
CA TRP A 77 7.07 -37.19 18.35
C TRP A 77 7.75 -38.17 17.39
N ILE A 78 8.94 -38.64 17.72
CA ILE A 78 9.64 -39.71 16.95
C ILE A 78 8.82 -41.00 16.91
N TRP A 79 8.19 -41.38 18.03
CA TRP A 79 7.24 -42.50 18.07
C TRP A 79 6.09 -42.31 17.11
N GLN A 80 5.43 -41.17 17.15
CA GLN A 80 4.26 -40.87 16.29
C GLN A 80 4.64 -40.93 14.83
N ASP A 81 5.73 -40.26 14.43
CA ASP A 81 6.19 -40.21 13.04
C ASP A 81 6.62 -41.59 12.54
N ALA A 82 7.46 -42.29 13.28
CA ALA A 82 7.96 -43.64 12.92
C ALA A 82 6.82 -44.68 12.79
N ASN A 83 5.75 -44.53 13.54
CA ASN A 83 4.59 -45.43 13.50
C ASN A 83 3.41 -44.91 12.61
N HIS A 84 3.61 -43.81 11.90
CA HIS A 84 2.60 -43.19 11.02
C HIS A 84 1.29 -42.85 11.75
N LEU A 85 1.37 -42.37 13.01
CA LEU A 85 0.26 -42.01 13.86
C LEU A 85 -0.10 -40.52 13.78
N THR A 86 0.73 -39.73 13.14
CA THR A 86 0.54 -38.29 12.89
C THR A 86 0.93 -37.97 11.47
N ASP A 87 0.43 -36.85 10.95
CA ASP A 87 0.89 -36.26 9.69
C ASP A 87 1.96 -35.18 9.94
N VAL A 88 2.61 -34.75 8.87
CA VAL A 88 3.68 -33.77 8.91
C VAL A 88 3.20 -32.42 9.45
N VAL A 89 2.00 -31.98 9.09
CA VAL A 89 1.43 -30.68 9.49
C VAL A 89 1.19 -30.65 10.99
N THR A 90 0.52 -31.68 11.52
CA THR A 90 0.25 -31.81 12.95
C THR A 90 1.54 -31.85 13.76
N LEU A 91 2.53 -32.64 13.30
CA LEU A 91 3.81 -32.76 13.99
C LEU A 91 4.59 -31.44 14.04
N THR A 92 4.67 -30.72 12.91
CA THR A 92 5.38 -29.42 12.86
C THR A 92 4.67 -28.34 13.67
N GLN A 93 3.34 -28.40 13.75
CA GLN A 93 2.55 -27.51 14.61
C GLN A 93 2.86 -27.75 16.09
N GLU A 94 2.80 -29.02 16.56
CA GLU A 94 3.13 -29.36 17.96
C GLU A 94 4.56 -28.94 18.35
N LEU A 95 5.54 -29.14 17.46
CA LEU A 95 6.93 -28.70 17.65
C LEU A 95 7.04 -27.18 17.78
N SER A 96 6.29 -26.45 16.95
CA SER A 96 6.29 -24.99 16.98
C SER A 96 5.59 -24.47 18.24
N ASP A 97 4.48 -25.07 18.65
CA ASP A 97 3.79 -24.74 19.91
C ASP A 97 4.66 -24.98 21.13
N PHE A 98 5.45 -26.04 21.11
CA PHE A 98 6.42 -26.30 22.17
C PHE A 98 7.55 -25.27 22.22
N ALA A 99 8.06 -24.87 21.05
CA ALA A 99 9.06 -23.80 20.96
C ALA A 99 8.51 -22.47 21.49
N ASP A 100 7.30 -22.10 21.13
CA ASP A 100 6.61 -20.90 21.62
C ASP A 100 6.46 -20.93 23.15
N ALA A 101 5.99 -22.05 23.69
CA ALA A 101 5.84 -22.22 25.15
C ALA A 101 7.19 -22.12 25.89
N CYS A 102 8.27 -22.71 25.32
CA CYS A 102 9.63 -22.62 25.89
C CYS A 102 10.17 -21.19 25.85
N ILE A 103 9.96 -20.47 24.74
CA ILE A 103 10.37 -19.06 24.58
C ILE A 103 9.66 -18.19 25.61
N CYS A 104 8.32 -18.34 25.75
CA CYS A 104 7.53 -17.58 26.70
C CYS A 104 7.95 -17.87 28.16
N ALA A 105 8.20 -19.15 28.51
CA ALA A 105 8.67 -19.53 29.82
C ALA A 105 10.08 -18.99 30.12
N ALA A 106 11.01 -19.08 29.15
CA ALA A 106 12.36 -18.50 29.26
C ALA A 106 12.31 -16.97 29.42
N LYS A 107 11.43 -16.28 28.67
CA LYS A 107 11.20 -14.84 28.79
C LYS A 107 10.74 -14.48 30.20
N ALA A 108 9.72 -15.17 30.73
CA ALA A 108 9.21 -14.92 32.08
C ALA A 108 10.28 -15.14 33.14
N PHE A 109 11.01 -16.25 33.10
CA PHE A 109 12.07 -16.57 34.04
C PHE A 109 13.23 -15.55 33.98
N ALA A 110 13.69 -15.20 32.78
CA ALA A 110 14.81 -14.27 32.58
C ALA A 110 14.51 -12.85 33.06
N ARG A 111 13.24 -12.41 33.07
CA ARG A 111 12.82 -11.07 33.53
C ARG A 111 13.03 -10.86 35.02
N ILE A 112 12.78 -11.87 35.85
CA ILE A 112 12.78 -11.77 37.29
C ILE A 112 14.09 -11.17 37.87
N PRO A 113 15.28 -11.74 37.58
CA PRO A 113 16.54 -11.21 38.11
C PRO A 113 16.88 -9.82 37.54
N LEU A 114 16.46 -9.49 36.32
CA LEU A 114 16.70 -8.19 35.73
C LEU A 114 15.88 -7.09 36.41
N VAL A 115 14.59 -7.34 36.62
CA VAL A 115 13.72 -6.40 37.34
C VAL A 115 14.18 -6.21 38.82
N LEU A 116 14.58 -7.27 39.51
CA LEU A 116 15.14 -7.16 40.85
C LEU A 116 16.40 -6.29 40.92
N LYS A 117 17.21 -6.30 39.86
CA LYS A 117 18.48 -5.55 39.80
C LYS A 117 18.31 -4.12 39.28
N HIS A 118 17.50 -3.92 38.25
CA HIS A 118 17.41 -2.66 37.48
C HIS A 118 16.06 -1.95 37.63
N GLY A 119 15.03 -2.59 38.20
CA GLY A 119 13.65 -2.12 38.17
C GLY A 119 12.95 -2.44 36.84
N GLU A 120 11.71 -1.98 36.72
CA GLU A 120 10.93 -2.11 35.50
C GLU A 120 11.44 -1.17 34.41
N PRO A 121 11.52 -1.62 33.14
CA PRO A 121 11.82 -0.76 31.99
C PRO A 121 10.60 0.11 31.67
N ILE A 122 10.77 1.44 31.73
CA ILE A 122 9.71 2.42 31.52
C ILE A 122 10.00 3.21 30.26
N GLY A 123 9.06 3.22 29.30
CA GLY A 123 9.13 4.03 28.09
C GLY A 123 8.90 5.52 28.35
N TYR A 124 9.16 6.37 27.36
CA TYR A 124 8.91 7.81 27.47
C TYR A 124 7.45 8.16 27.72
N SER A 125 6.50 7.32 27.31
CA SER A 125 5.07 7.43 27.63
C SER A 125 4.74 7.15 29.10
N GLY A 126 5.70 6.64 29.89
CA GLY A 126 5.49 6.18 31.25
C GLY A 126 4.96 4.75 31.37
N GLN A 127 4.79 4.04 30.28
CA GLN A 127 4.34 2.64 30.26
C GLN A 127 5.51 1.67 30.45
N VAL A 128 5.22 0.54 31.10
CA VAL A 128 6.19 -0.55 31.26
C VAL A 128 6.41 -1.19 29.89
N GLN A 129 7.68 -1.29 29.51
CA GLN A 129 8.07 -1.90 28.24
C GLN A 129 8.19 -3.41 28.38
N ASP A 130 7.71 -4.13 27.34
CA ASP A 130 7.87 -5.57 27.20
C ASP A 130 8.86 -5.91 26.09
N LEU A 131 9.48 -7.09 26.17
CA LEU A 131 10.30 -7.62 25.09
C LEU A 131 9.40 -8.29 24.07
N ILE A 132 9.36 -7.73 22.85
CA ILE A 132 8.69 -8.32 21.71
C ILE A 132 9.60 -9.38 21.11
N ILE A 133 9.09 -10.60 20.95
CA ILE A 133 9.82 -11.72 20.33
C ILE A 133 9.12 -12.11 19.04
N ILE A 134 9.85 -11.97 17.94
CA ILE A 134 9.40 -12.28 16.58
C ILE A 134 10.06 -13.58 16.16
N ALA A 135 9.26 -14.60 15.84
CA ALA A 135 9.72 -15.80 15.19
C ALA A 135 9.80 -15.61 13.69
N MET A 136 10.87 -16.07 13.11
CA MET A 136 11.17 -16.05 11.68
C MET A 136 11.28 -17.48 11.14
N GLY A 137 11.49 -17.61 9.85
CA GLY A 137 11.75 -18.90 9.21
C GLY A 137 10.70 -19.97 9.49
N LYS A 138 11.12 -21.19 9.79
CA LYS A 138 10.21 -22.32 10.05
C LYS A 138 9.33 -22.12 11.29
N LEU A 139 9.90 -21.54 12.37
CA LEU A 139 9.12 -21.25 13.56
C LEU A 139 8.07 -20.17 13.29
N GLY A 140 8.40 -19.14 12.53
CA GLY A 140 7.45 -18.10 12.12
C GLY A 140 6.26 -18.65 11.34
N ALA A 141 6.50 -19.63 10.46
CA ALA A 141 5.46 -20.33 9.70
C ALA A 141 4.75 -21.43 10.48
N GLN A 142 5.13 -21.72 11.71
CA GLN A 142 4.66 -22.87 12.50
C GLN A 142 4.93 -24.24 11.80
N GLU A 143 6.06 -24.30 11.11
CA GLU A 143 6.51 -25.47 10.36
C GLU A 143 7.85 -26.03 10.89
N LEU A 144 8.08 -25.98 12.21
CA LEU A 144 9.34 -26.38 12.83
C LEU A 144 9.57 -27.88 12.70
N ASN A 145 10.83 -28.29 12.44
CA ASN A 145 11.21 -29.70 12.38
C ASN A 145 11.73 -30.23 13.73
N LEU A 146 11.93 -31.54 13.82
CA LEU A 146 12.42 -32.22 15.03
C LEU A 146 13.73 -31.63 15.57
N SER A 147 14.70 -31.31 14.69
CA SER A 147 15.99 -30.72 15.07
C SER A 147 16.32 -29.46 14.28
N SER A 148 15.40 -28.48 14.31
CA SER A 148 15.64 -27.15 13.74
C SER A 148 16.23 -26.20 14.78
N ASP A 149 16.95 -25.18 14.29
CA ASP A 149 17.13 -23.91 14.98
C ASP A 149 15.85 -23.09 14.98
N ILE A 150 15.77 -22.17 15.92
CA ILE A 150 14.71 -21.15 15.97
C ILE A 150 15.29 -19.80 15.62
N ASP A 151 14.79 -19.22 14.53
CA ASP A 151 15.18 -17.89 14.08
C ASP A 151 14.35 -16.85 14.84
N LEU A 152 15.02 -15.94 15.57
CA LEU A 152 14.35 -14.93 16.40
C LEU A 152 14.85 -13.52 16.08
N ILE A 153 13.95 -12.54 16.29
CA ILE A 153 14.28 -11.11 16.35
C ILE A 153 13.69 -10.56 17.64
N PHE A 154 14.48 -9.77 18.39
CA PHE A 154 14.01 -9.08 19.58
C PHE A 154 13.75 -7.60 19.30
N ALA A 155 12.59 -7.13 19.74
CA ALA A 155 12.20 -5.74 19.63
C ALA A 155 11.56 -5.24 20.94
N PHE A 156 11.37 -3.94 21.05
CA PHE A 156 10.64 -3.27 22.12
C PHE A 156 9.98 -2.00 21.57
N ASP A 157 8.93 -1.53 22.23
CA ASP A 157 8.12 -0.45 21.70
C ASP A 157 8.85 0.90 21.78
N GLU A 158 9.10 1.41 22.99
CA GLU A 158 9.65 2.74 23.23
C GLU A 158 11.01 2.76 23.92
N GLN A 159 11.80 3.75 23.58
CA GLN A 159 12.99 4.11 24.37
C GLN A 159 12.59 4.66 25.73
N GLY A 160 13.51 4.60 26.67
CA GLY A 160 13.31 5.08 28.04
C GLY A 160 14.37 4.56 28.99
N GLU A 161 14.09 4.54 30.28
CA GLU A 161 15.01 4.08 31.32
C GLU A 161 14.29 3.20 32.36
N THR A 162 15.04 2.33 33.02
CA THR A 162 14.51 1.53 34.14
C THR A 162 14.33 2.38 35.40
N ASN A 163 13.33 2.03 36.24
CA ASN A 163 12.99 2.78 37.44
C ASN A 163 13.66 2.27 38.75
N GLY A 164 14.65 1.41 38.68
CA GLY A 164 15.34 0.84 39.84
C GLY A 164 16.54 1.63 40.32
N ARG A 165 17.24 1.12 41.34
CA ARG A 165 18.44 1.77 41.88
C ARG A 165 19.64 1.82 40.93
N LYS A 166 19.72 0.91 39.96
CA LYS A 166 20.73 0.88 38.92
C LYS A 166 20.03 1.06 37.59
N CYS A 167 19.66 2.31 37.27
CA CYS A 167 19.03 2.66 36.03
C CYS A 167 19.91 2.30 34.82
N ILE A 168 19.30 1.74 33.81
CA ILE A 168 19.88 1.49 32.48
C ILE A 168 18.83 1.81 31.42
N ASP A 169 19.28 2.07 30.20
CA ASP A 169 18.38 2.26 29.06
C ASP A 169 17.48 1.03 28.84
N VAL A 170 16.25 1.24 28.38
CA VAL A 170 15.33 0.17 27.98
C VAL A 170 16.00 -0.77 26.95
N GLN A 171 16.73 -0.24 26.00
CA GLN A 171 17.45 -1.06 25.03
C GLN A 171 18.48 -1.98 25.70
N GLN A 172 19.28 -1.47 26.64
CA GLN A 172 20.26 -2.28 27.39
C GLN A 172 19.56 -3.36 28.23
N PHE A 173 18.42 -3.02 28.83
CA PHE A 173 17.60 -3.98 29.56
C PHE A 173 17.09 -5.10 28.64
N CYS A 174 16.52 -4.77 27.47
CA CYS A 174 16.03 -5.73 26.48
C CYS A 174 17.15 -6.60 25.89
N ILE A 175 18.35 -6.03 25.68
CA ILE A 175 19.53 -6.80 25.26
C ILE A 175 19.91 -7.85 26.30
N ALA A 176 20.01 -7.44 27.58
CA ALA A 176 20.33 -8.37 28.66
C ALA A 176 19.24 -9.45 28.85
N TRP A 177 17.98 -9.07 28.64
CA TRP A 177 16.85 -10.00 28.67
C TRP A 177 16.95 -11.02 27.55
N GLY A 178 17.14 -10.58 26.30
CA GLY A 178 17.34 -11.45 25.15
C GLY A 178 18.54 -12.38 25.28
N GLN A 179 19.71 -11.88 25.77
CA GLN A 179 20.90 -12.70 26.05
C GLN A 179 20.59 -13.81 27.04
N LYS A 180 19.80 -13.53 28.06
CA LYS A 180 19.44 -14.52 29.08
C LYS A 180 18.48 -15.57 28.52
N ILE A 181 17.52 -15.19 27.66
CA ILE A 181 16.63 -16.12 26.98
C ILE A 181 17.44 -17.08 26.10
N ILE A 182 18.35 -16.55 25.29
CA ILE A 182 19.23 -17.36 24.42
C ILE A 182 20.01 -18.35 25.28
N TYR A 183 20.65 -17.89 26.36
CA TYR A 183 21.42 -18.73 27.25
C TYR A 183 20.57 -19.88 27.84
N LEU A 184 19.35 -19.59 28.32
CA LEU A 184 18.45 -20.60 28.90
C LEU A 184 18.06 -21.69 27.89
N LEU A 185 17.88 -21.33 26.64
CA LEU A 185 17.43 -22.27 25.58
C LEU A 185 18.57 -23.02 24.90
N GLU A 186 19.70 -22.37 24.61
CA GLU A 186 20.76 -22.92 23.77
C GLU A 186 21.90 -23.56 24.56
N HIS A 187 22.19 -23.09 25.81
CA HIS A 187 23.33 -23.59 26.56
C HIS A 187 23.27 -25.12 26.78
N ILE A 188 24.34 -25.82 26.47
CA ILE A 188 24.41 -27.28 26.55
C ILE A 188 24.70 -27.68 28.01
N THR A 189 23.83 -28.51 28.60
CA THR A 189 23.96 -29.11 29.91
C THR A 189 24.18 -30.64 29.79
N ALA A 190 24.25 -31.34 30.92
CA ALA A 190 24.30 -32.81 30.90
C ALA A 190 23.07 -33.46 30.24
N GLU A 191 21.91 -32.75 30.28
CA GLU A 191 20.65 -33.17 29.65
C GLU A 191 20.48 -32.64 28.20
N GLY A 192 21.52 -32.01 27.63
CA GLY A 192 21.49 -31.43 26.28
C GLY A 192 21.09 -29.95 26.25
N PHE A 193 20.36 -29.53 25.22
CA PHE A 193 19.87 -28.18 24.98
C PHE A 193 18.34 -28.19 24.75
N VAL A 194 17.68 -27.02 24.71
CA VAL A 194 16.28 -26.93 24.32
C VAL A 194 16.14 -26.65 22.84
N PHE A 195 16.66 -25.50 22.39
CA PHE A 195 16.75 -25.10 20.98
C PHE A 195 18.06 -24.35 20.71
N ARG A 196 18.61 -24.53 19.51
CA ARG A 196 19.61 -23.62 18.96
C ARG A 196 18.90 -22.33 18.55
N VAL A 197 19.47 -21.17 18.87
CA VAL A 197 18.86 -19.85 18.59
C VAL A 197 19.65 -19.12 17.53
N ASP A 198 19.03 -18.81 16.40
CA ASP A 198 19.63 -18.03 15.34
C ASP A 198 19.10 -16.58 15.36
N MET A 199 20.02 -15.62 15.51
CA MET A 199 19.72 -14.18 15.56
C MET A 199 20.22 -13.43 14.32
N ARG A 200 20.67 -14.14 13.27
CA ARG A 200 21.29 -13.51 12.08
C ARG A 200 20.31 -12.74 11.21
N LEU A 201 19.01 -13.01 11.32
CA LEU A 201 17.94 -12.27 10.59
C LEU A 201 17.60 -10.92 11.21
N ARG A 202 18.22 -10.54 12.35
CA ARG A 202 18.02 -9.22 12.94
C ARG A 202 18.59 -8.09 12.07
N PRO A 203 18.04 -6.88 12.12
CA PRO A 203 18.54 -5.73 11.38
C PRO A 203 20.06 -5.55 11.53
N TRP A 204 20.75 -5.30 10.42
CA TRP A 204 22.22 -5.25 10.29
C TRP A 204 22.99 -6.51 10.69
N GLY A 205 22.33 -7.63 10.96
CA GLY A 205 22.94 -8.91 11.26
C GLY A 205 23.82 -8.91 12.52
N ASP A 206 24.90 -9.71 12.52
CA ASP A 206 25.73 -9.96 13.72
C ASP A 206 26.46 -8.73 14.26
N GLY A 207 26.61 -7.67 13.49
CA GLY A 207 27.27 -6.43 13.91
C GLY A 207 26.38 -5.47 14.69
N SER A 208 25.09 -5.78 14.94
CA SER A 208 24.12 -4.88 15.53
C SER A 208 23.69 -5.29 16.94
N ALA A 209 22.98 -4.36 17.61
CA ALA A 209 22.35 -4.62 18.90
C ALA A 209 21.37 -5.81 18.82
N LEU A 210 21.29 -6.60 19.89
CA LEU A 210 20.43 -7.78 19.95
C LEU A 210 18.94 -7.45 19.97
N ALA A 211 18.57 -6.27 20.49
CA ALA A 211 17.20 -5.78 20.52
C ALA A 211 17.10 -4.39 19.89
N ILE A 212 16.03 -4.16 19.15
CA ILE A 212 15.76 -2.92 18.40
C ILE A 212 14.43 -2.32 18.82
N SER A 213 14.34 -0.98 18.88
CA SER A 213 13.05 -0.30 19.11
C SER A 213 12.15 -0.37 17.88
N HIS A 214 10.82 -0.24 18.07
CA HIS A 214 9.84 -0.17 17.00
C HIS A 214 10.24 0.87 15.94
N ALA A 215 10.49 2.12 16.37
CA ALA A 215 10.95 3.19 15.47
C ALA A 215 12.29 2.88 14.77
N GLY A 216 13.20 2.18 15.47
CA GLY A 216 14.48 1.73 14.89
C GLY A 216 14.30 0.68 13.80
N LEU A 217 13.38 -0.27 13.99
CA LEU A 217 13.04 -1.28 13.00
C LEU A 217 12.37 -0.67 11.78
N GLU A 218 11.40 0.23 11.99
CA GLU A 218 10.73 0.95 10.90
C GLU A 218 11.73 1.72 10.04
N LYS A 219 12.62 2.49 10.68
CA LYS A 219 13.69 3.23 9.99
C LYS A 219 14.62 2.29 9.21
N TYR A 220 14.98 1.16 9.80
CA TYR A 220 15.82 0.17 9.12
C TYR A 220 15.16 -0.40 7.88
N LEU A 221 13.94 -0.91 8.00
CA LEU A 221 13.22 -1.54 6.89
C LEU A 221 12.94 -0.54 5.75
N SER A 222 12.65 0.72 6.09
CA SER A 222 12.38 1.77 5.10
C SER A 222 13.62 2.24 4.34
N GLN A 223 14.79 2.31 5.00
CA GLN A 223 16.02 2.90 4.42
C GLN A 223 17.03 1.86 3.94
N HIS A 224 17.09 0.70 4.58
CA HIS A 224 18.13 -0.31 4.41
C HIS A 224 17.60 -1.70 4.10
N GLY A 225 16.28 -1.92 4.22
CA GLY A 225 15.65 -3.22 3.98
C GLY A 225 15.92 -3.72 2.54
N ARG A 226 16.44 -4.95 2.42
CA ARG A 226 16.82 -5.58 1.15
C ARG A 226 15.76 -6.59 0.70
N GLU A 227 15.78 -6.97 -0.55
CA GLU A 227 14.81 -7.94 -1.11
C GLU A 227 14.87 -9.30 -0.40
N TRP A 228 16.06 -9.78 -0.03
CA TRP A 228 16.17 -11.03 0.73
C TRP A 228 15.57 -10.94 2.14
N GLU A 229 15.56 -9.76 2.74
CA GLU A 229 14.89 -9.54 4.03
C GLU A 229 13.38 -9.54 3.87
N ARG A 230 12.84 -8.94 2.80
CA ARG A 230 11.41 -9.06 2.48
C ARG A 230 11.00 -10.53 2.42
N TYR A 231 11.78 -11.35 1.73
CA TYR A 231 11.57 -12.79 1.64
C TYR A 231 11.55 -13.46 3.02
N ALA A 232 12.48 -13.12 3.92
CA ALA A 232 12.53 -13.66 5.28
C ALA A 232 11.32 -13.20 6.12
N TRP A 233 10.89 -11.94 5.99
CA TRP A 233 9.80 -11.35 6.74
C TRP A 233 8.40 -11.86 6.35
N ILE A 234 8.23 -12.57 5.24
CA ILE A 234 6.98 -13.25 4.88
C ILE A 234 6.52 -14.17 6.02
N LYS A 235 7.45 -14.90 6.62
CA LYS A 235 7.20 -15.87 7.69
C LYS A 235 7.22 -15.26 9.09
N ALA A 236 7.37 -13.95 9.24
CA ALA A 236 7.43 -13.29 10.55
C ALA A 236 6.12 -13.45 11.35
N ARG A 237 6.24 -13.81 12.64
CA ARG A 237 5.11 -14.01 13.56
C ARG A 237 5.49 -13.57 14.97
N ILE A 238 4.56 -12.94 15.67
CA ILE A 238 4.76 -12.58 17.07
C ILE A 238 4.57 -13.82 17.96
N VAL A 239 5.58 -14.14 18.74
CA VAL A 239 5.51 -15.16 19.79
C VAL A 239 5.11 -14.54 21.13
N SER A 240 5.63 -13.35 21.42
CA SER A 240 5.36 -12.61 22.64
C SER A 240 5.55 -11.12 22.43
N GLY A 241 4.75 -10.28 23.09
CA GLY A 241 4.81 -8.81 22.96
C GLY A 241 3.43 -8.15 22.95
N GLY A 242 2.36 -8.94 23.00
CA GLY A 242 0.98 -8.45 23.09
C GLY A 242 0.64 -7.47 21.96
N TRP A 243 -0.14 -6.43 22.28
CA TRP A 243 -0.59 -5.42 21.32
C TRP A 243 0.57 -4.70 20.59
N ALA A 244 1.63 -4.34 21.29
CA ALA A 244 2.80 -3.67 20.69
C ALA A 244 3.51 -4.56 19.66
N GLY A 245 3.50 -5.89 19.88
CA GLY A 245 4.00 -6.85 18.87
C GLY A 245 3.15 -6.90 17.63
N GLU A 246 1.83 -6.94 17.76
CA GLU A 246 0.91 -6.94 16.61
C GLU A 246 1.02 -5.64 15.82
N GLU A 247 1.08 -4.49 16.47
CA GLU A 247 1.29 -3.19 15.82
C GLU A 247 2.62 -3.16 15.04
N LEU A 248 3.68 -3.69 15.64
CA LEU A 248 4.98 -3.80 14.98
C LEU A 248 4.89 -4.68 13.73
N LEU A 249 4.17 -5.79 13.76
CA LEU A 249 3.99 -6.67 12.63
C LEU A 249 3.18 -5.99 11.51
N GLU A 250 2.10 -5.29 11.87
CA GLU A 250 1.31 -4.50 10.91
C GLU A 250 2.15 -3.40 10.25
N MET A 251 3.04 -2.73 10.98
CA MET A 251 3.97 -1.75 10.43
C MET A 251 4.92 -2.35 9.39
N THR A 252 5.32 -3.62 9.55
CA THR A 252 6.22 -4.29 8.58
C THR A 252 5.52 -4.75 7.31
N ARG A 253 4.20 -4.90 7.33
CA ARG A 253 3.41 -5.45 6.22
C ARG A 253 3.60 -4.73 4.88
N PRO A 254 3.63 -3.38 4.78
CA PRO A 254 3.89 -2.67 3.53
C PRO A 254 5.32 -2.86 3.00
N PHE A 255 6.27 -3.17 3.86
CA PHE A 255 7.62 -3.51 3.44
C PHE A 255 7.65 -4.89 2.79
N VAL A 256 6.92 -5.87 3.34
CA VAL A 256 6.88 -7.25 2.85
C VAL A 256 6.00 -7.37 1.61
N PHE A 257 4.76 -6.93 1.71
CA PHE A 257 3.73 -7.05 0.66
C PHE A 257 3.48 -5.68 0.06
N ARG A 258 4.17 -5.38 -1.05
CA ARG A 258 3.94 -4.15 -1.78
C ARG A 258 2.56 -4.18 -2.43
N ARG A 259 1.86 -3.05 -2.39
CA ARG A 259 0.51 -2.93 -2.98
C ARG A 259 0.49 -3.21 -4.49
N TYR A 260 1.62 -3.07 -5.15
CA TYR A 260 1.78 -3.24 -6.59
C TYR A 260 2.55 -4.51 -6.92
N VAL A 261 2.18 -5.16 -8.02
CA VAL A 261 2.89 -6.36 -8.52
C VAL A 261 4.37 -6.01 -8.74
N ASP A 262 5.22 -6.64 -7.98
CA ASP A 262 6.65 -6.32 -7.99
C ASP A 262 7.39 -7.16 -9.05
N TYR A 263 7.41 -6.67 -10.27
CA TYR A 263 8.14 -7.33 -11.36
C TYR A 263 9.66 -7.38 -11.13
N THR A 264 10.21 -6.53 -10.25
CA THR A 264 11.63 -6.62 -9.87
C THR A 264 11.89 -7.86 -9.04
N ALA A 265 10.87 -8.41 -8.36
CA ALA A 265 10.96 -9.67 -7.64
C ALA A 265 11.26 -10.84 -8.58
N PHE A 266 10.73 -10.85 -9.80
CA PHE A 266 11.06 -11.87 -10.82
C PHE A 266 12.53 -11.83 -11.23
N GLN A 267 13.10 -10.64 -11.42
CA GLN A 267 14.52 -10.52 -11.77
C GLN A 267 15.42 -10.90 -10.60
N ALA A 268 15.09 -10.45 -9.39
CA ALA A 268 15.79 -10.85 -8.16
C ALA A 268 15.70 -12.37 -7.93
N MET A 269 14.59 -13.00 -8.30
CA MET A 269 14.43 -14.45 -8.34
C MET A 269 15.42 -15.15 -9.25
N ARG A 270 15.53 -14.71 -10.50
CA ARG A 270 16.43 -15.31 -11.49
C ARG A 270 17.89 -15.19 -11.02
N GLU A 271 18.26 -14.04 -10.47
CA GLU A 271 19.58 -13.81 -9.90
C GLU A 271 19.83 -14.68 -8.66
N MET A 272 18.85 -14.85 -7.78
CA MET A 272 18.93 -15.72 -6.61
C MET A 272 19.00 -17.19 -7.01
N LYS A 273 18.24 -17.65 -8.02
CA LYS A 273 18.33 -19.00 -8.58
C LYS A 273 19.75 -19.28 -9.07
N VAL A 274 20.32 -18.38 -9.88
CA VAL A 274 21.70 -18.54 -10.38
C VAL A 274 22.71 -18.58 -9.24
N MET A 275 22.52 -17.83 -8.18
CA MET A 275 23.38 -17.88 -6.99
C MET A 275 23.23 -19.21 -6.25
N ILE A 276 22.00 -19.71 -6.09
CA ILE A 276 21.72 -21.01 -5.44
C ILE A 276 22.37 -22.15 -6.25
N GLU A 277 22.15 -22.18 -7.55
CA GLU A 277 22.75 -23.21 -8.44
C GLU A 277 24.29 -23.19 -8.37
N ARG A 278 24.91 -22.01 -8.38
CA ARG A 278 26.36 -21.86 -8.21
C ARG A 278 26.86 -22.37 -6.85
N GLU A 279 26.12 -22.08 -5.79
CA GLU A 279 26.50 -22.51 -4.44
C GLU A 279 26.32 -24.02 -4.26
N VAL A 280 25.24 -24.60 -4.80
CA VAL A 280 25.03 -26.06 -4.84
C VAL A 280 26.16 -26.75 -5.58
N MET A 281 26.54 -26.27 -6.78
CA MET A 281 27.67 -26.78 -7.55
C MET A 281 29.01 -26.62 -6.80
N ARG A 282 29.23 -25.47 -6.13
CA ARG A 282 30.47 -25.19 -5.39
C ARG A 282 30.68 -26.12 -4.20
N ARG A 283 29.58 -26.48 -3.49
CA ARG A 283 29.59 -27.28 -2.28
C ARG A 283 29.43 -28.78 -2.54
N ASN A 284 29.14 -29.18 -3.78
CA ASN A 284 28.85 -30.58 -4.17
C ASN A 284 27.73 -31.21 -3.32
N ILE A 285 26.59 -30.48 -3.17
CA ILE A 285 25.50 -30.83 -2.24
C ILE A 285 24.37 -31.52 -3.03
N GLU A 286 24.66 -32.51 -3.86
CA GLU A 286 23.63 -33.22 -4.64
C GLU A 286 22.70 -34.06 -3.75
N ASP A 287 23.21 -34.57 -2.63
CA ASP A 287 22.49 -35.42 -1.67
C ASP A 287 21.68 -34.65 -0.61
N ASP A 288 21.67 -33.32 -0.67
CA ASP A 288 20.88 -32.47 0.26
C ASP A 288 19.43 -32.34 -0.22
N ILE A 289 18.49 -32.80 0.61
CA ILE A 289 17.07 -32.82 0.27
C ILE A 289 16.39 -31.44 0.40
N LYS A 290 17.07 -30.49 1.03
CA LYS A 290 16.58 -29.12 1.18
C LYS A 290 17.13 -28.18 0.12
N LEU A 291 18.45 -28.19 -0.08
CA LEU A 291 19.20 -27.27 -0.94
C LEU A 291 19.46 -27.83 -2.34
N GLY A 292 19.46 -29.17 -2.52
CA GLY A 292 19.61 -29.80 -3.82
C GLY A 292 18.48 -29.50 -4.78
N ALA A 293 18.70 -29.75 -6.07
CA ALA A 293 17.70 -29.56 -7.11
C ALA A 293 16.43 -30.38 -6.81
N GLY A 294 15.26 -29.77 -6.93
CA GLY A 294 13.97 -30.38 -6.57
C GLY A 294 13.77 -30.54 -5.06
N GLY A 295 14.52 -29.81 -4.23
CA GLY A 295 14.42 -29.88 -2.77
C GLY A 295 13.32 -28.99 -2.18
N ILE A 296 13.18 -29.07 -0.85
CA ILE A 296 12.18 -28.32 -0.06
C ILE A 296 12.23 -26.82 -0.36
N ARG A 297 13.45 -26.28 -0.50
CA ARG A 297 13.68 -24.86 -0.73
C ARG A 297 13.08 -24.37 -2.06
N GLU A 298 13.07 -25.19 -3.11
CA GLU A 298 12.48 -24.82 -4.39
C GLU A 298 10.95 -24.71 -4.28
N VAL A 299 10.30 -25.61 -3.53
CA VAL A 299 8.85 -25.52 -3.27
C VAL A 299 8.52 -24.26 -2.47
N GLU A 300 9.20 -24.04 -1.34
CA GLU A 300 9.01 -22.83 -0.52
C GLU A 300 9.27 -21.56 -1.34
N PHE A 301 10.26 -21.59 -2.22
CA PHE A 301 10.61 -20.46 -3.06
C PHE A 301 9.53 -20.12 -4.08
N ILE A 302 8.94 -21.14 -4.73
CA ILE A 302 7.79 -20.95 -5.64
C ILE A 302 6.67 -20.19 -4.90
N VAL A 303 6.26 -20.69 -3.73
CA VAL A 303 5.19 -20.10 -2.94
C VAL A 303 5.52 -18.66 -2.54
N GLN A 304 6.70 -18.43 -1.95
CA GLN A 304 7.07 -17.10 -1.43
C GLN A 304 7.23 -16.06 -2.52
N VAL A 305 7.55 -16.47 -3.72
CA VAL A 305 7.56 -15.60 -4.88
C VAL A 305 6.17 -15.09 -5.22
N PHE A 306 5.19 -15.97 -5.31
CA PHE A 306 3.81 -15.56 -5.54
C PHE A 306 3.29 -14.67 -4.40
N GLN A 307 3.68 -14.94 -3.16
CA GLN A 307 3.38 -14.10 -2.02
C GLN A 307 3.95 -12.68 -2.16
N LEU A 308 5.21 -12.53 -2.58
CA LEU A 308 5.83 -11.22 -2.80
C LEU A 308 5.20 -10.45 -3.97
N ILE A 309 4.75 -11.17 -4.99
CA ILE A 309 4.19 -10.56 -6.20
C ILE A 309 2.73 -10.15 -5.99
N TYR A 310 1.92 -11.05 -5.43
CA TYR A 310 0.48 -10.89 -5.37
C TYR A 310 -0.07 -10.65 -3.96
N GLY A 311 0.70 -10.89 -2.90
CA GLY A 311 0.24 -10.77 -1.52
C GLY A 311 -0.16 -9.34 -1.11
N GLY A 312 0.27 -8.31 -1.86
CA GLY A 312 -0.19 -6.94 -1.65
C GLY A 312 -1.62 -6.68 -2.13
N SER A 313 -2.09 -7.44 -3.14
CA SER A 313 -3.44 -7.36 -3.71
C SER A 313 -4.36 -8.49 -3.24
N LYS A 314 -3.80 -9.67 -2.95
CA LYS A 314 -4.51 -10.89 -2.52
C LYS A 314 -4.12 -11.22 -1.09
N LEU A 315 -4.97 -10.86 -0.13
CA LEU A 315 -4.69 -10.99 1.30
C LEU A 315 -4.56 -12.44 1.74
N GLU A 316 -5.24 -13.36 1.09
CA GLU A 316 -5.16 -14.80 1.31
C GLU A 316 -3.75 -15.36 1.11
N LEU A 317 -2.93 -14.75 0.24
CA LEU A 317 -1.54 -15.14 0.02
C LEU A 317 -0.57 -14.61 1.10
N GLN A 318 -1.04 -13.90 2.11
CA GLN A 318 -0.22 -13.46 3.24
C GLN A 318 -0.14 -14.49 4.36
N GLU A 319 -0.75 -15.67 4.18
CA GLU A 319 -0.57 -16.80 5.08
C GLU A 319 0.91 -17.23 5.13
N ARG A 320 1.38 -17.70 6.30
CA ARG A 320 2.80 -18.03 6.50
C ARG A 320 3.16 -19.44 6.09
N GLN A 321 2.18 -20.34 6.09
CA GLN A 321 2.35 -21.76 5.83
C GLN A 321 2.43 -22.06 4.34
N CYS A 322 3.38 -22.92 3.96
CA CYS A 322 3.61 -23.29 2.56
C CYS A 322 2.40 -23.98 1.92
N LEU A 323 1.82 -24.96 2.58
CA LEU A 323 0.71 -25.74 2.04
C LEU A 323 -0.57 -24.92 1.88
N ALA A 324 -0.90 -24.06 2.86
CA ALA A 324 -2.06 -23.17 2.77
C ALA A 324 -1.97 -22.25 1.53
N ASN A 325 -0.77 -21.70 1.29
CA ASN A 325 -0.56 -20.86 0.12
C ASN A 325 -0.61 -21.64 -1.20
N LEU A 326 -0.13 -22.90 -1.27
CA LEU A 326 -0.32 -23.74 -2.46
C LEU A 326 -1.80 -23.91 -2.81
N THR A 327 -2.64 -24.16 -1.81
CA THR A 327 -4.10 -24.22 -1.98
C THR A 327 -4.65 -22.88 -2.53
N HIS A 328 -4.29 -21.75 -1.92
CA HIS A 328 -4.74 -20.43 -2.36
C HIS A 328 -4.24 -20.06 -3.78
N LEU A 329 -3.05 -20.50 -4.17
CA LEU A 329 -2.54 -20.32 -5.52
C LEU A 329 -3.36 -21.06 -6.57
N SER A 330 -3.84 -22.28 -6.26
CA SER A 330 -4.76 -23.02 -7.10
C SER A 330 -6.12 -22.34 -7.19
N GLU A 331 -6.72 -21.98 -6.05
CA GLU A 331 -8.04 -21.32 -5.98
C GLU A 331 -8.05 -19.98 -6.70
N SER A 332 -6.94 -19.24 -6.67
CA SER A 332 -6.79 -17.96 -7.35
C SER A 332 -6.49 -18.09 -8.84
N GLY A 333 -6.30 -19.31 -9.36
CA GLY A 333 -5.91 -19.56 -10.76
C GLY A 333 -4.49 -19.08 -11.12
N LEU A 334 -3.61 -18.90 -10.12
CA LEU A 334 -2.22 -18.49 -10.32
C LEU A 334 -1.28 -19.67 -10.62
N LEU A 335 -1.66 -20.86 -10.19
CA LEU A 335 -1.01 -22.13 -10.50
C LEU A 335 -2.07 -23.15 -10.93
N GLU A 336 -1.72 -23.99 -11.90
CA GLU A 336 -2.59 -25.09 -12.33
C GLU A 336 -2.79 -26.12 -11.20
N PRO A 337 -4.00 -26.66 -11.01
CA PRO A 337 -4.29 -27.62 -9.94
C PRO A 337 -3.38 -28.84 -9.94
N GLU A 338 -2.96 -29.33 -11.11
CA GLU A 338 -2.03 -30.45 -11.25
C GLU A 338 -0.62 -30.13 -10.74
N ALA A 339 -0.14 -28.90 -11.03
CA ALA A 339 1.13 -28.41 -10.54
C ALA A 339 1.13 -28.28 -9.00
N VAL A 340 0.03 -27.78 -8.43
CA VAL A 340 -0.14 -27.68 -6.99
C VAL A 340 -0.11 -29.06 -6.34
N ALA A 341 -0.85 -30.03 -6.88
CA ALA A 341 -0.87 -31.40 -6.36
C ALA A 341 0.52 -32.06 -6.40
N ASP A 342 1.29 -31.84 -7.45
CA ASP A 342 2.67 -32.33 -7.56
C ASP A 342 3.61 -31.69 -6.52
N LEU A 343 3.46 -30.38 -6.27
CA LEU A 343 4.25 -29.66 -5.29
C LEU A 343 3.90 -30.04 -3.84
N GLU A 344 2.63 -30.20 -3.52
CA GLU A 344 2.13 -30.62 -2.19
C GLU A 344 2.62 -32.03 -1.86
N ASP A 345 2.45 -32.98 -2.76
CA ASP A 345 2.84 -34.37 -2.58
C ASP A 345 4.38 -34.49 -2.42
N ALA A 346 5.14 -33.73 -3.23
CA ALA A 346 6.61 -33.70 -3.08
C ALA A 346 7.04 -33.02 -1.77
N TYR A 347 6.39 -31.89 -1.39
CA TYR A 347 6.72 -31.18 -0.16
C TYR A 347 6.48 -32.05 1.08
N LEU A 348 5.34 -32.68 1.19
CA LEU A 348 4.99 -33.56 2.31
C LEU A 348 5.97 -34.74 2.40
N PHE A 349 6.33 -35.35 1.27
CA PHE A 349 7.31 -36.45 1.23
C PHE A 349 8.70 -35.97 1.70
N LEU A 350 9.18 -34.86 1.17
CA LEU A 350 10.50 -34.30 1.51
C LEU A 350 10.57 -33.85 2.97
N ARG A 351 9.50 -33.27 3.51
CA ARG A 351 9.42 -32.87 4.92
C ARG A 351 9.46 -34.09 5.85
N ARG A 352 8.74 -35.13 5.50
CA ARG A 352 8.78 -36.39 6.25
C ARG A 352 10.16 -37.02 6.20
N LEU A 353 10.80 -37.01 5.05
CA LEU A 353 12.20 -37.46 4.89
C LEU A 353 13.15 -36.63 5.75
N GLU A 354 12.97 -35.29 5.81
CA GLU A 354 13.76 -34.40 6.68
C GLU A 354 13.60 -34.78 8.16
N HIS A 355 12.37 -35.08 8.61
CA HIS A 355 12.12 -35.54 9.97
C HIS A 355 12.81 -36.87 10.27
N ALA A 356 12.72 -37.86 9.37
CA ALA A 356 13.35 -39.16 9.54
C ALA A 356 14.87 -39.05 9.63
N ILE A 357 15.52 -38.22 8.81
CA ILE A 357 16.95 -37.93 8.85
C ILE A 357 17.34 -37.29 10.21
N GLN A 358 16.59 -36.28 10.65
CA GLN A 358 16.89 -35.56 11.90
C GLN A 358 16.64 -36.45 13.14
N ALA A 359 15.64 -37.32 13.08
CA ALA A 359 15.31 -38.23 14.15
C ALA A 359 16.41 -39.26 14.44
N LEU A 360 17.26 -39.57 13.45
CA LEU A 360 18.36 -40.56 13.64
C LEU A 360 19.21 -40.26 14.89
N ASN A 361 19.69 -38.99 15.01
CA ASN A 361 20.64 -38.59 16.06
C ASN A 361 20.35 -37.18 16.67
N ASP A 362 19.16 -36.63 16.54
CA ASP A 362 18.82 -35.22 16.93
C ASP A 362 19.84 -34.22 16.35
N GLN A 363 20.16 -34.34 15.07
CA GLN A 363 21.12 -33.48 14.37
C GLN A 363 20.43 -32.66 13.29
N GLN A 364 20.86 -31.40 13.18
CA GLN A 364 20.40 -30.50 12.11
C GLN A 364 21.11 -30.82 10.79
N THR A 365 20.66 -31.90 10.14
CA THR A 365 21.18 -32.30 8.83
C THR A 365 20.03 -32.54 7.85
N GLN A 366 20.30 -32.28 6.57
CA GLN A 366 19.38 -32.51 5.46
C GLN A 366 20.04 -33.39 4.38
N SER A 367 21.23 -33.89 4.63
CA SER A 367 21.95 -34.78 3.70
C SER A 367 21.59 -36.24 3.96
N LEU A 368 21.43 -36.99 2.88
CA LEU A 368 21.19 -38.42 2.97
C LEU A 368 22.37 -39.11 3.67
N PRO A 369 22.11 -40.09 4.56
CA PRO A 369 23.19 -40.80 5.26
C PRO A 369 24.02 -41.60 4.27
N THR A 370 25.34 -41.64 4.52
CA THR A 370 26.30 -42.45 3.75
C THR A 370 26.49 -43.82 4.33
N GLU A 371 26.29 -44.00 5.64
CA GLU A 371 26.50 -45.24 6.38
C GLU A 371 25.37 -46.26 6.09
N PRO A 372 25.70 -47.51 5.72
CA PRO A 372 24.72 -48.53 5.40
C PRO A 372 23.67 -48.79 6.49
N GLU A 373 24.09 -48.73 7.75
CA GLU A 373 23.20 -48.93 8.89
C GLU A 373 22.17 -47.81 9.03
N LEU A 374 22.57 -46.55 8.86
CA LEU A 374 21.69 -45.41 8.91
C LEU A 374 20.74 -45.37 7.69
N ARG A 375 21.22 -45.82 6.52
CA ARG A 375 20.36 -45.99 5.33
C ARG A 375 19.27 -47.03 5.58
N GLN A 376 19.61 -48.17 6.19
CA GLN A 376 18.63 -49.19 6.51
C GLN A 376 17.59 -48.67 7.50
N ARG A 377 18.01 -47.97 8.55
CA ARG A 377 17.09 -47.33 9.51
C ARG A 377 16.12 -46.36 8.83
N LEU A 378 16.63 -45.56 7.88
CA LEU A 378 15.84 -44.56 7.15
C LEU A 378 14.77 -45.23 6.27
N ILE A 379 15.12 -46.23 5.46
CA ILE A 379 14.15 -46.94 4.59
C ILE A 379 13.12 -47.71 5.41
N ASP A 380 13.53 -48.35 6.51
CA ASP A 380 12.59 -49.03 7.44
C ASP A 380 11.57 -48.05 8.05
N THR A 381 12.01 -46.82 8.38
CA THR A 381 11.16 -45.77 8.93
C THR A 381 10.15 -45.26 7.90
N LEU A 382 10.60 -45.05 6.66
CA LEU A 382 9.80 -44.58 5.56
C LEU A 382 8.93 -45.65 4.90
N GLY A 383 9.21 -46.94 5.19
CA GLY A 383 8.45 -48.09 4.71
C GLY A 383 8.84 -48.54 3.29
N PHE A 384 10.09 -48.39 2.91
CA PHE A 384 10.62 -48.88 1.63
C PHE A 384 11.31 -50.25 1.77
N ASP A 385 11.21 -51.04 0.72
CA ASP A 385 11.80 -52.38 0.69
C ASP A 385 13.33 -52.35 0.41
N SER A 386 13.82 -51.32 -0.29
CA SER A 386 15.25 -51.16 -0.61
C SER A 386 15.65 -49.69 -0.74
N TRP A 387 16.95 -49.41 -0.67
CA TRP A 387 17.53 -48.09 -0.89
C TRP A 387 17.29 -47.59 -2.32
N GLU A 388 17.34 -48.49 -3.29
CA GLU A 388 17.10 -48.19 -4.71
C GLU A 388 15.68 -47.78 -4.95
N SER A 389 14.67 -48.48 -4.39
CA SER A 389 13.25 -48.11 -4.50
C SER A 389 12.94 -46.76 -3.83
N PHE A 390 13.61 -46.48 -2.72
CA PHE A 390 13.52 -45.18 -2.07
C PHE A 390 14.08 -44.04 -2.96
N LEU A 391 15.31 -44.25 -3.52
CA LEU A 391 15.95 -43.26 -4.39
C LEU A 391 15.14 -43.03 -5.67
N GLU A 392 14.49 -44.05 -6.22
CA GLU A 392 13.61 -43.88 -7.40
C GLU A 392 12.43 -42.94 -7.09
N VAL A 393 11.76 -43.15 -5.96
CA VAL A 393 10.65 -42.30 -5.54
C VAL A 393 11.14 -40.87 -5.21
N LEU A 394 12.25 -40.73 -4.48
CA LEU A 394 12.84 -39.44 -4.17
C LEU A 394 13.17 -38.66 -5.44
N ASN A 395 13.83 -39.31 -6.41
CA ASN A 395 14.19 -38.66 -7.67
C ASN A 395 12.97 -38.29 -8.50
N GLN A 396 11.92 -39.12 -8.51
CA GLN A 396 10.65 -38.77 -9.16
C GLN A 396 10.03 -37.50 -8.56
N LYS A 397 9.95 -37.40 -7.21
CA LYS A 397 9.40 -36.24 -6.52
C LYS A 397 10.24 -34.98 -6.80
N ARG A 398 11.57 -35.10 -6.67
CA ARG A 398 12.51 -34.00 -6.98
C ARG A 398 12.40 -33.52 -8.43
N SER A 399 12.26 -34.45 -9.37
CA SER A 399 12.11 -34.12 -10.80
C SER A 399 10.82 -33.31 -11.05
N LYS A 400 9.72 -33.66 -10.38
CA LYS A 400 8.45 -32.89 -10.46
C LYS A 400 8.63 -31.48 -9.95
N VAL A 401 9.25 -31.30 -8.78
CA VAL A 401 9.52 -29.95 -8.23
C VAL A 401 10.43 -29.16 -9.16
N SER A 402 11.54 -29.72 -9.61
CA SER A 402 12.47 -29.06 -10.54
C SER A 402 11.78 -28.68 -11.88
N TYR A 403 10.89 -29.54 -12.38
CA TYR A 403 10.11 -29.25 -13.58
C TYR A 403 9.21 -28.03 -13.36
N GLN A 404 8.41 -28.02 -12.29
CA GLN A 404 7.51 -26.88 -11.97
C GLN A 404 8.32 -25.60 -11.72
N PHE A 405 9.43 -25.71 -11.01
CA PHE A 405 10.33 -24.58 -10.75
C PHE A 405 10.94 -24.02 -12.04
N ALA A 406 11.40 -24.89 -12.95
CA ALA A 406 11.95 -24.50 -14.24
C ALA A 406 10.86 -23.89 -15.15
N HIS A 407 9.66 -24.49 -15.15
CA HIS A 407 8.53 -24.07 -15.96
C HIS A 407 8.05 -22.68 -15.57
N LEU A 408 7.85 -22.41 -14.29
CA LEU A 408 7.51 -21.07 -13.78
C LEU A 408 8.51 -19.97 -14.16
N ILE A 409 9.77 -20.34 -14.31
CA ILE A 409 10.83 -19.39 -14.69
C ILE A 409 10.96 -19.32 -16.22
N GLN A 410 10.68 -20.42 -16.95
CA GLN A 410 10.82 -20.51 -18.40
C GLN A 410 9.53 -20.19 -19.17
N GLU A 411 8.35 -20.45 -18.63
CA GLU A 411 7.08 -20.15 -19.34
C GLU A 411 6.92 -18.67 -19.67
N ARG A 412 7.53 -17.80 -18.84
CA ARG A 412 7.57 -16.37 -19.14
C ARG A 412 8.74 -15.95 -20.05
N ASP A 413 9.72 -16.84 -20.31
CA ASP A 413 10.77 -16.64 -21.31
C ASP A 413 10.41 -17.26 -22.68
N ARG A 414 9.37 -18.10 -22.75
CA ARG A 414 8.87 -18.75 -23.95
C ARG A 414 7.53 -18.16 -24.42
N GLU A 415 7.36 -16.88 -24.38
CA GLU A 415 6.59 -16.30 -25.48
C GLU A 415 7.52 -16.38 -26.68
N THR A 416 7.20 -17.28 -27.61
CA THR A 416 7.82 -17.44 -28.91
C THR A 416 8.20 -16.08 -29.46
N PRO A 417 9.42 -15.91 -30.02
CA PRO A 417 9.70 -14.75 -30.86
C PRO A 417 8.51 -14.64 -31.80
N VAL A 418 7.90 -13.47 -31.89
CA VAL A 418 6.73 -13.23 -32.74
C VAL A 418 7.05 -13.86 -34.07
N GLU A 419 6.48 -15.06 -34.32
CA GLU A 419 6.73 -15.80 -35.55
C GLU A 419 6.27 -14.90 -36.69
N ASN A 420 7.18 -14.55 -37.59
CA ASN A 420 6.99 -13.61 -38.72
C ASN A 420 7.11 -12.10 -38.37
N PHE A 421 8.12 -11.69 -37.62
CA PHE A 421 8.36 -10.26 -37.41
C PHE A 421 8.49 -9.46 -38.69
N GLN A 422 9.08 -10.02 -39.76
CA GLN A 422 9.13 -9.38 -41.10
C GLN A 422 7.74 -9.06 -41.65
N HIS A 423 6.78 -9.96 -41.45
CA HIS A 423 5.40 -9.73 -41.90
C HIS A 423 4.73 -8.60 -41.11
N LEU A 424 5.00 -8.52 -39.81
CA LEU A 424 4.48 -7.44 -38.92
C LEU A 424 5.09 -6.06 -39.28
N GLU A 425 6.36 -6.01 -39.69
CA GLU A 425 6.97 -4.76 -40.16
C GLU A 425 6.36 -4.32 -41.51
N GLU A 426 6.15 -5.26 -42.46
CA GLU A 426 5.49 -4.97 -43.73
C GLU A 426 4.03 -4.48 -43.50
N GLU A 427 3.30 -5.12 -42.60
CA GLU A 427 1.94 -4.72 -42.21
C GLU A 427 1.93 -3.33 -41.55
N LEU A 428 2.86 -3.07 -40.62
CA LEU A 428 3.02 -1.76 -40.00
C LEU A 428 3.31 -0.68 -41.03
N GLU A 429 4.24 -0.93 -41.96
CA GLU A 429 4.56 0.03 -43.01
C GLU A 429 3.36 0.33 -43.92
N SER A 430 2.47 -0.66 -44.12
CA SER A 430 1.27 -0.47 -44.96
C SER A 430 0.21 0.44 -44.26
N VAL A 431 0.20 0.50 -42.95
CA VAL A 431 -0.77 1.27 -42.15
C VAL A 431 -0.28 2.69 -41.86
N LEU A 432 1.04 2.93 -41.95
CA LEU A 432 1.67 4.21 -41.63
C LEU A 432 1.78 5.12 -42.85
N ASP A 433 1.53 6.42 -42.64
CA ASP A 433 1.84 7.42 -43.67
C ASP A 433 3.35 7.71 -43.77
N SER A 434 3.75 8.42 -44.82
CA SER A 434 5.17 8.73 -45.11
C SER A 434 5.87 9.53 -43.98
N ASN A 435 5.13 10.31 -43.20
CA ASN A 435 5.68 11.06 -42.10
C ASN A 435 5.95 10.14 -40.89
N ALA A 436 5.02 9.26 -40.56
CA ALA A 436 5.17 8.27 -39.50
C ALA A 436 6.33 7.29 -39.81
N GLN A 437 6.43 6.80 -41.02
CA GLN A 437 7.55 5.95 -41.47
C GLN A 437 8.90 6.66 -41.31
N LYS A 438 8.97 7.94 -41.67
CA LYS A 438 10.18 8.75 -41.51
C LYS A 438 10.58 8.92 -40.03
N LEU A 439 9.63 9.18 -39.16
CA LEU A 439 9.88 9.30 -37.70
C LEU A 439 10.43 8.00 -37.10
N ILE A 440 9.89 6.84 -37.50
CA ILE A 440 10.40 5.54 -37.04
C ILE A 440 11.81 5.30 -37.59
N HIS A 441 12.08 5.64 -38.82
CA HIS A 441 13.41 5.52 -39.38
C HIS A 441 14.42 6.46 -38.64
N GLU A 442 14.01 7.69 -38.37
CA GLU A 442 14.82 8.64 -37.56
C GLU A 442 15.06 8.14 -36.14
N PHE A 443 14.09 7.47 -35.51
CA PHE A 443 14.26 6.85 -34.18
C PHE A 443 15.34 5.76 -34.25
N TRP A 444 15.26 4.82 -35.17
CA TRP A 444 16.22 3.70 -35.26
C TRP A 444 17.62 4.11 -35.71
N HIS A 445 17.77 5.20 -36.48
CA HIS A 445 19.07 5.70 -36.99
C HIS A 445 19.55 6.97 -36.28
N GLY A 446 18.81 7.44 -35.27
CA GLY A 446 19.07 8.68 -34.55
C GLY A 446 20.20 8.62 -33.52
N HIS A 447 20.69 9.79 -33.14
CA HIS A 447 21.76 9.96 -32.14
C HIS A 447 21.40 9.41 -30.74
N ALA A 448 20.13 9.31 -30.40
CA ALA A 448 19.64 8.82 -29.11
C ALA A 448 19.98 7.35 -28.88
N LEU A 449 19.77 6.51 -29.88
CA LEU A 449 20.11 5.07 -29.84
C LEU A 449 21.62 4.83 -29.81
N ASN A 450 22.39 5.61 -30.56
CA ASN A 450 23.85 5.47 -30.59
C ASN A 450 24.55 5.75 -29.26
N LYS A 451 23.87 6.41 -28.32
CA LYS A 451 24.36 6.70 -26.96
C LYS A 451 23.93 5.69 -25.91
N LEU A 452 23.16 4.67 -26.30
CA LEU A 452 22.69 3.63 -25.38
C LEU A 452 23.75 2.56 -25.16
N PRO A 453 23.82 1.95 -23.97
CA PRO A 453 24.58 0.73 -23.75
C PRO A 453 24.08 -0.40 -24.65
N ALA A 454 24.98 -1.27 -25.14
CA ALA A 454 24.62 -2.38 -26.02
C ALA A 454 23.48 -3.27 -25.46
N LYS A 455 23.44 -3.51 -24.14
CA LYS A 455 22.38 -4.26 -23.46
C LYS A 455 21.02 -3.56 -23.55
N ALA A 456 20.98 -2.24 -23.54
CA ALA A 456 19.73 -1.48 -23.66
C ALA A 456 19.19 -1.52 -25.11
N VAL A 457 20.07 -1.40 -26.10
CA VAL A 457 19.71 -1.56 -27.52
C VAL A 457 19.17 -2.97 -27.78
N GLN A 458 19.81 -4.00 -27.23
CA GLN A 458 19.33 -5.38 -27.38
C GLN A 458 17.94 -5.58 -26.78
N ARG A 459 17.67 -5.04 -25.57
CA ARG A 459 16.34 -5.12 -24.95
C ARG A 459 15.27 -4.36 -25.72
N LEU A 460 15.62 -3.20 -26.28
CA LEU A 460 14.70 -2.45 -27.14
C LEU A 460 14.35 -3.24 -28.42
N LYS A 461 15.33 -3.90 -29.03
CA LYS A 461 15.11 -4.77 -30.19
C LYS A 461 14.22 -5.97 -29.86
N THR A 462 14.35 -6.53 -28.66
CA THR A 462 13.48 -7.60 -28.18
C THR A 462 12.06 -7.09 -27.90
N PHE A 463 11.89 -5.87 -27.38
CA PHE A 463 10.59 -5.27 -27.07
C PHE A 463 9.80 -4.86 -28.34
N TRP A 464 10.48 -4.41 -29.39
CA TRP A 464 9.86 -3.82 -30.56
C TRP A 464 8.81 -4.71 -31.26
N PRO A 465 9.04 -6.02 -31.48
CA PRO A 465 8.03 -6.91 -32.05
C PRO A 465 6.73 -6.97 -31.24
N TYR A 466 6.82 -7.02 -29.91
CA TYR A 466 5.64 -7.03 -29.03
C TYR A 466 4.86 -5.73 -29.10
N LEU A 467 5.57 -4.60 -29.19
CA LEU A 467 4.94 -3.30 -29.37
C LEU A 467 4.20 -3.21 -30.71
N VAL A 468 4.84 -3.64 -31.82
CA VAL A 468 4.25 -3.61 -33.15
C VAL A 468 3.01 -4.49 -33.22
N ASP A 469 3.07 -5.71 -32.67
CA ASP A 469 1.91 -6.62 -32.59
C ASP A 469 0.75 -5.98 -31.83
N ALA A 470 1.01 -5.42 -30.65
CA ALA A 470 -0.03 -4.76 -29.85
C ALA A 470 -0.61 -3.51 -30.54
N VAL A 471 0.22 -2.74 -31.22
CA VAL A 471 -0.21 -1.54 -31.97
C VAL A 471 -1.09 -1.92 -33.15
N LEU A 472 -0.73 -2.92 -33.94
CA LEU A 472 -1.51 -3.40 -35.08
C LEU A 472 -2.88 -3.94 -34.66
N GLN A 473 -3.01 -4.50 -33.44
CA GLN A 473 -4.28 -4.95 -32.90
C GLN A 473 -5.19 -3.81 -32.41
N SER A 474 -4.73 -2.56 -32.42
CA SER A 474 -5.51 -1.40 -31.96
C SER A 474 -6.37 -0.80 -33.08
N ASP A 475 -7.44 -0.09 -32.68
CA ASP A 475 -8.35 0.59 -33.64
C ASP A 475 -7.68 1.69 -34.47
N LYS A 476 -6.57 2.27 -33.98
CA LYS A 476 -5.86 3.40 -34.61
C LYS A 476 -4.34 3.21 -34.51
N PRO A 477 -3.74 2.26 -35.25
CA PRO A 477 -2.34 1.88 -35.07
C PRO A 477 -1.35 3.03 -35.23
N GLN A 478 -1.49 3.85 -36.26
CA GLN A 478 -0.61 5.01 -36.46
C GLN A 478 -0.67 6.01 -35.30
N VAL A 479 -1.87 6.32 -34.80
CA VAL A 479 -2.05 7.25 -33.67
C VAL A 479 -1.43 6.70 -32.40
N ALA A 480 -1.67 5.41 -32.12
CA ALA A 480 -1.10 4.75 -30.97
C ALA A 480 0.43 4.77 -31.01
N LEU A 481 1.03 4.38 -32.12
CA LEU A 481 2.48 4.31 -32.25
C LEU A 481 3.13 5.69 -32.10
N LEU A 482 2.64 6.70 -32.82
CA LEU A 482 3.21 8.05 -32.75
C LEU A 482 3.13 8.66 -31.35
N ARG A 483 2.09 8.37 -30.58
CA ARG A 483 1.96 8.82 -29.20
C ARG A 483 2.80 8.01 -28.21
N LEU A 484 3.12 6.76 -28.50
CA LEU A 484 3.99 5.91 -27.69
C LEU A 484 5.48 6.20 -27.88
N MET A 485 5.90 6.68 -29.05
CA MET A 485 7.32 6.93 -29.35
C MET A 485 8.03 7.82 -28.33
N PRO A 486 7.48 8.99 -27.88
CA PRO A 486 8.11 9.81 -26.86
C PRO A 486 8.26 9.08 -25.50
N LEU A 487 7.27 8.25 -25.14
CA LEU A 487 7.34 7.45 -23.92
C LEU A 487 8.48 6.42 -24.01
N ILE A 488 8.58 5.71 -25.13
CA ILE A 488 9.66 4.73 -25.37
C ILE A 488 11.03 5.41 -25.30
N GLU A 489 11.19 6.57 -25.90
CA GLU A 489 12.43 7.36 -25.82
C GLU A 489 12.78 7.75 -24.37
N SER A 490 11.78 8.09 -23.57
CA SER A 490 11.97 8.47 -22.16
C SER A 490 12.44 7.30 -21.29
N VAL A 491 11.99 6.07 -21.60
CA VAL A 491 12.27 4.86 -20.79
C VAL A 491 13.38 3.97 -21.35
N MET A 492 13.81 4.13 -22.60
CA MET A 492 14.78 3.24 -23.25
C MET A 492 16.13 3.13 -22.50
N ARG A 493 16.52 4.12 -21.71
CA ARG A 493 17.69 4.07 -20.82
C ARG A 493 17.45 3.27 -19.55
N ARG A 494 16.17 3.18 -19.11
CA ARG A 494 15.73 2.44 -17.94
C ARG A 494 15.09 1.12 -18.39
N THR A 495 15.93 0.20 -18.83
CA THR A 495 15.53 -1.04 -19.51
C THR A 495 14.58 -1.94 -18.69
N VAL A 496 14.41 -1.69 -17.41
CA VAL A 496 13.43 -2.36 -16.54
C VAL A 496 12.00 -2.19 -17.07
N TYR A 497 11.64 -0.97 -17.50
CA TYR A 497 10.30 -0.70 -18.06
C TYR A 497 10.01 -1.48 -19.35
N LEU A 498 11.01 -1.64 -20.20
CA LEU A 498 10.86 -2.44 -21.42
C LEU A 498 10.61 -3.93 -21.10
N VAL A 499 11.34 -4.47 -20.10
CA VAL A 499 11.15 -5.84 -19.64
C VAL A 499 9.75 -6.03 -19.04
N MET A 500 9.29 -5.10 -18.20
CA MET A 500 7.96 -5.15 -17.61
C MET A 500 6.84 -5.16 -18.67
N LEU A 501 7.00 -4.36 -19.75
CA LEU A 501 6.04 -4.31 -20.85
C LEU A 501 6.07 -5.58 -21.70
N ILE A 502 7.20 -6.25 -21.85
CA ILE A 502 7.31 -7.56 -22.51
C ILE A 502 6.62 -8.63 -21.67
N GLU A 503 6.89 -8.65 -20.36
CA GLU A 503 6.40 -9.68 -19.44
C GLU A 503 4.89 -9.56 -19.17
N SER A 504 4.30 -8.39 -19.37
CA SER A 504 2.88 -8.14 -19.17
C SER A 504 2.17 -7.75 -20.47
N LYS A 505 1.78 -8.74 -21.26
CA LYS A 505 1.03 -8.53 -22.52
C LYS A 505 -0.26 -7.72 -22.31
N GLY A 506 -1.00 -8.00 -21.23
CA GLY A 506 -2.19 -7.24 -20.89
C GLY A 506 -1.90 -5.78 -20.54
N ALA A 507 -0.77 -5.47 -19.88
CA ALA A 507 -0.37 -4.11 -19.59
C ALA A 507 0.06 -3.35 -20.84
N LEU A 508 0.77 -3.99 -21.77
CA LEU A 508 1.13 -3.41 -23.06
C LEU A 508 -0.13 -3.09 -23.90
N GLN A 509 -1.08 -4.01 -23.97
CA GLN A 509 -2.35 -3.78 -24.68
C GLN A 509 -3.15 -2.62 -24.07
N ARG A 510 -3.21 -2.52 -22.72
CA ARG A 510 -3.83 -1.39 -22.04
C ARG A 510 -3.14 -0.07 -22.36
N LEU A 511 -1.81 -0.06 -22.34
CA LEU A 511 -1.01 1.13 -22.68
C LEU A 511 -1.27 1.58 -24.13
N VAL A 512 -1.33 0.66 -25.07
CA VAL A 512 -1.69 0.92 -26.48
C VAL A 512 -3.11 1.47 -26.58
N LYS A 513 -4.09 0.88 -25.88
CA LYS A 513 -5.47 1.38 -25.86
C LYS A 513 -5.51 2.82 -25.31
N MET A 514 -4.78 3.13 -24.22
CA MET A 514 -4.67 4.49 -23.70
C MET A 514 -4.06 5.45 -24.72
N ALA A 515 -3.06 5.00 -25.47
CA ALA A 515 -2.44 5.81 -26.50
C ALA A 515 -3.43 6.18 -27.61
N THR A 516 -4.42 5.36 -27.93
CA THR A 516 -5.45 5.70 -28.91
C THR A 516 -6.46 6.75 -28.41
N VAL A 517 -6.75 6.76 -27.10
CA VAL A 517 -7.86 7.54 -26.52
C VAL A 517 -7.39 8.82 -25.84
N SER A 518 -6.34 8.77 -25.01
CA SER A 518 -5.90 9.89 -24.17
C SER A 518 -4.44 10.28 -24.40
N PRO A 519 -4.17 11.34 -25.16
CA PRO A 519 -2.81 11.91 -25.24
C PRO A 519 -2.33 12.43 -23.89
N TRP A 520 -3.21 12.93 -23.03
CA TRP A 520 -2.86 13.43 -21.70
C TRP A 520 -2.19 12.34 -20.82
N ILE A 521 -2.74 11.11 -20.81
CA ILE A 521 -2.16 9.99 -20.06
C ILE A 521 -0.74 9.69 -20.56
N LEU A 522 -0.54 9.66 -21.87
CA LEU A 522 0.78 9.38 -22.44
C LEU A 522 1.80 10.48 -22.15
N GLU A 523 1.38 11.75 -22.17
CA GLU A 523 2.23 12.89 -21.79
C GLU A 523 2.65 12.82 -20.32
N GLU A 524 1.72 12.52 -19.39
CA GLU A 524 2.05 12.33 -17.97
C GLU A 524 3.04 11.18 -17.77
N LEU A 525 2.84 10.03 -18.40
CA LEU A 525 3.76 8.90 -18.35
C LEU A 525 5.13 9.21 -18.97
N THR A 526 5.17 10.01 -20.03
CA THR A 526 6.41 10.42 -20.69
C THR A 526 7.22 11.37 -19.82
N HIS A 527 6.56 12.35 -19.19
CA HIS A 527 7.22 13.31 -18.31
C HIS A 527 7.64 12.67 -16.97
N TYR A 528 6.86 11.72 -16.48
CA TYR A 528 7.07 11.05 -15.19
C TYR A 528 7.07 9.52 -15.31
N PRO A 529 8.13 8.92 -15.89
CA PRO A 529 8.18 7.48 -16.16
C PRO A 529 8.04 6.60 -14.91
N VAL A 530 8.30 7.15 -13.72
CA VAL A 530 8.07 6.44 -12.45
C VAL A 530 6.60 6.04 -12.25
N LEU A 531 5.66 6.73 -12.88
CA LEU A 531 4.23 6.39 -12.85
C LEU A 531 3.88 5.12 -13.63
N LEU A 532 4.77 4.64 -14.51
CA LEU A 532 4.59 3.37 -15.20
C LEU A 532 4.54 2.18 -14.23
N ASP A 533 5.32 2.22 -13.15
CA ASP A 533 5.33 1.15 -12.14
C ASP A 533 3.92 0.93 -11.57
N GLU A 534 3.23 2.02 -11.24
CA GLU A 534 1.87 1.97 -10.74
C GLU A 534 0.84 1.66 -11.83
N PHE A 535 0.97 2.30 -13.00
CA PHE A 535 0.05 2.12 -14.12
C PHE A 535 -0.02 0.67 -14.61
N LEU A 536 1.10 -0.04 -14.63
CA LEU A 536 1.17 -1.43 -15.11
C LEU A 536 0.50 -2.43 -14.16
N THR A 537 0.37 -2.05 -12.87
CA THR A 537 -0.13 -2.91 -11.80
C THR A 537 -1.53 -2.54 -11.30
N MET A 538 -2.09 -1.42 -11.80
CA MET A 538 -3.39 -0.92 -11.37
C MET A 538 -4.53 -1.88 -11.73
N ASP A 539 -5.36 -2.20 -10.74
CA ASP A 539 -6.75 -2.55 -10.95
C ASP A 539 -7.49 -1.23 -11.22
N PHE A 540 -8.16 -1.12 -12.39
CA PHE A 540 -8.79 0.13 -12.84
C PHE A 540 -10.07 0.45 -12.06
N GLU A 541 -10.07 0.22 -10.75
CA GLU A 541 -11.08 0.69 -9.82
C GLU A 541 -10.77 2.10 -9.33
N LEU A 542 -11.81 2.89 -9.11
CA LEU A 542 -11.65 4.21 -8.52
C LEU A 542 -11.13 4.06 -7.08
N PRO A 543 -10.09 4.82 -6.69
CA PRO A 543 -9.51 4.72 -5.36
C PRO A 543 -10.53 5.16 -4.29
N LYS A 544 -10.59 4.43 -3.18
CA LYS A 544 -11.42 4.79 -2.02
C LYS A 544 -10.68 5.80 -1.14
N ARG A 545 -11.41 6.72 -0.54
CA ARG A 545 -10.83 7.76 0.33
C ARG A 545 -9.92 7.21 1.42
N ARG A 546 -10.36 6.16 2.12
CA ARG A 546 -9.56 5.52 3.19
C ARG A 546 -8.21 5.00 2.67
N ASP A 547 -8.20 4.37 1.51
CA ASP A 547 -6.98 3.83 0.91
C ASP A 547 -6.01 4.96 0.51
N LEU A 548 -6.55 6.10 0.07
CA LEU A 548 -5.78 7.31 -0.24
C LEU A 548 -5.13 7.89 1.03
N GLU A 549 -5.89 8.01 2.12
CA GLU A 549 -5.40 8.50 3.42
C GLU A 549 -4.29 7.60 3.98
N ASP A 550 -4.49 6.29 3.99
CA ASP A 550 -3.54 5.31 4.48
C ASP A 550 -2.26 5.29 3.62
N SER A 551 -2.40 5.31 2.29
CA SER A 551 -1.26 5.32 1.36
C SER A 551 -0.37 6.55 1.53
N LEU A 552 -0.97 7.75 1.59
CA LEU A 552 -0.20 8.98 1.75
C LEU A 552 0.44 9.08 3.13
N ARG A 553 -0.28 8.69 4.18
CA ARG A 553 0.25 8.63 5.54
C ARG A 553 1.48 7.73 5.63
N GLN A 554 1.44 6.53 5.03
CA GLN A 554 2.57 5.60 5.00
C GLN A 554 3.79 6.15 4.25
N GLN A 555 3.57 6.93 3.19
CA GLN A 555 4.66 7.57 2.45
C GLN A 555 5.31 8.69 3.27
N LEU A 556 4.51 9.53 3.93
CA LEU A 556 5.02 10.69 4.67
C LEU A 556 5.68 10.33 6.01
N ILE A 557 5.21 9.30 6.71
CA ILE A 557 5.78 8.87 8.00
C ILE A 557 7.24 8.41 7.88
N ARG A 558 7.65 8.00 6.68
CA ARG A 558 9.02 7.56 6.37
C ARG A 558 10.00 8.71 6.13
N ILE A 559 9.50 9.95 6.07
CA ILE A 559 10.29 11.14 5.71
C ILE A 559 10.39 12.04 6.94
N GLU A 560 11.61 12.36 7.36
CA GLU A 560 11.84 13.27 8.49
C GLU A 560 11.26 14.66 8.21
N LEU A 561 10.78 15.34 9.26
CA LEU A 561 10.10 16.64 9.13
C LEU A 561 10.98 17.73 8.50
N GLU A 562 12.30 17.59 8.63
CA GLU A 562 13.32 18.49 8.05
C GLU A 562 13.54 18.26 6.56
N GLN A 563 13.23 17.09 6.03
CA GLN A 563 13.38 16.72 4.62
C GLN A 563 12.19 17.22 3.79
N VAL A 564 12.01 18.54 3.77
CA VAL A 564 10.84 19.19 3.13
C VAL A 564 10.74 18.88 1.63
N GLU A 565 11.87 18.74 0.93
CA GLU A 565 11.88 18.40 -0.50
C GLU A 565 11.32 16.99 -0.76
N ASP A 566 11.69 16.02 0.08
CA ASP A 566 11.18 14.64 -0.04
C ASP A 566 9.70 14.58 0.31
N GLN A 567 9.22 15.32 1.32
CA GLN A 567 7.79 15.46 1.63
C GLN A 567 7.01 16.05 0.44
N MET A 568 7.53 17.10 -0.17
CA MET A 568 6.94 17.71 -1.37
C MET A 568 6.91 16.74 -2.55
N ARG A 569 7.97 15.94 -2.72
CA ARG A 569 8.03 14.90 -3.74
C ARG A 569 6.98 13.81 -3.51
N ALA A 570 6.84 13.32 -2.28
CA ALA A 570 5.84 12.33 -1.91
C ALA A 570 4.42 12.81 -2.21
N LEU A 571 4.07 14.04 -1.82
CA LEU A 571 2.77 14.66 -2.13
C LEU A 571 2.49 14.74 -3.64
N ARG A 572 3.50 15.09 -4.44
CA ARG A 572 3.35 15.20 -5.90
C ARG A 572 3.15 13.85 -6.57
N LEU A 573 3.98 12.87 -6.22
CA LEU A 573 3.86 11.53 -6.76
C LEU A 573 2.53 10.90 -6.36
N PHE A 574 2.12 11.02 -5.09
CA PHE A 574 0.82 10.55 -4.63
C PHE A 574 -0.34 11.15 -5.46
N LYS A 575 -0.35 12.49 -5.64
CA LYS A 575 -1.38 13.14 -6.46
C LYS A 575 -1.36 12.64 -7.90
N LYS A 576 -0.19 12.58 -8.53
CA LYS A 576 -0.06 12.20 -9.94
C LYS A 576 -0.47 10.76 -10.19
N SER A 577 0.00 9.81 -9.36
CA SER A 577 -0.34 8.40 -9.51
C SER A 577 -1.84 8.15 -9.35
N ASN A 578 -2.47 8.76 -8.34
CA ASN A 578 -3.89 8.56 -8.11
C ASN A 578 -4.78 9.27 -9.15
N VAL A 579 -4.39 10.47 -9.63
CA VAL A 579 -5.12 11.13 -10.75
C VAL A 579 -4.97 10.33 -12.04
N LEU A 580 -3.79 9.74 -12.29
CA LEU A 580 -3.58 8.86 -13.43
C LEU A 580 -4.46 7.59 -13.34
N ALA A 581 -4.59 7.01 -12.14
CA ALA A 581 -5.48 5.87 -11.90
C ALA A 581 -6.94 6.20 -12.19
N VAL A 582 -7.41 7.36 -11.72
CA VAL A 582 -8.76 7.84 -12.00
C VAL A 582 -8.95 8.07 -13.51
N ALA A 583 -7.98 8.68 -14.19
CA ALA A 583 -8.05 8.91 -15.64
C ALA A 583 -8.08 7.60 -16.44
N ALA A 584 -7.29 6.61 -16.02
CA ALA A 584 -7.29 5.30 -16.65
C ALA A 584 -8.63 4.55 -16.41
N SER A 585 -9.21 4.64 -15.22
CA SER A 585 -10.54 4.10 -14.90
C SER A 585 -11.64 4.79 -15.71
N ASP A 586 -11.61 6.11 -15.82
CA ASP A 586 -12.57 6.90 -16.61
C ASP A 586 -12.58 6.50 -18.09
N VAL A 587 -11.39 6.34 -18.68
CA VAL A 587 -11.22 5.96 -20.09
C VAL A 587 -11.55 4.49 -20.37
N LEU A 588 -11.20 3.54 -19.48
CA LEU A 588 -11.34 2.10 -19.73
C LEU A 588 -12.63 1.50 -19.21
N ALA A 589 -13.11 1.95 -18.06
CA ALA A 589 -14.27 1.40 -17.35
C ALA A 589 -15.54 2.25 -17.54
N GLU A 590 -15.47 3.36 -18.30
CA GLU A 590 -16.58 4.29 -18.49
C GLU A 590 -17.26 4.66 -17.16
N SER A 591 -16.46 5.04 -16.18
CA SER A 591 -16.94 5.34 -14.82
C SER A 591 -17.92 6.52 -14.83
N PRO A 592 -18.99 6.50 -14.01
CA PRO A 592 -19.93 7.61 -13.92
C PRO A 592 -19.22 8.92 -13.53
N LEU A 593 -19.47 10.00 -14.23
CA LEU A 593 -18.84 11.32 -14.02
C LEU A 593 -18.77 11.74 -12.56
N MET A 594 -19.86 11.58 -11.80
CA MET A 594 -19.91 11.99 -10.41
C MET A 594 -18.90 11.20 -9.56
N LYS A 595 -18.74 9.91 -9.81
CA LYS A 595 -17.74 9.07 -9.13
C LYS A 595 -16.31 9.48 -9.46
N VAL A 596 -16.06 9.86 -10.71
CA VAL A 596 -14.76 10.40 -11.15
C VAL A 596 -14.46 11.71 -10.42
N SER A 597 -15.46 12.62 -10.35
CA SER A 597 -15.33 13.89 -9.62
C SER A 597 -15.16 13.72 -8.11
N ASP A 598 -15.87 12.77 -7.50
CA ASP A 598 -15.70 12.40 -6.09
C ASP A 598 -14.25 11.94 -5.84
N ALA A 599 -13.73 11.02 -6.65
CA ALA A 599 -12.37 10.50 -6.51
C ALA A 599 -11.29 11.58 -6.70
N LEU A 600 -11.45 12.46 -7.71
CA LEU A 600 -10.53 13.59 -7.93
C LEU A 600 -10.56 14.57 -6.74
N THR A 601 -11.74 14.80 -6.16
CA THR A 601 -11.91 15.66 -4.99
C THR A 601 -11.31 15.02 -3.74
N ASP A 602 -11.50 13.72 -3.53
CA ASP A 602 -10.88 12.97 -2.43
C ASP A 602 -9.34 13.04 -2.48
N ILE A 603 -8.74 12.88 -3.66
CA ILE A 603 -7.28 13.01 -3.85
C ILE A 603 -6.81 14.42 -3.45
N ALA A 604 -7.55 15.46 -3.85
CA ALA A 604 -7.22 16.83 -3.49
C ALA A 604 -7.37 17.08 -1.98
N GLU A 605 -8.46 16.62 -1.36
CA GLU A 605 -8.70 16.78 0.07
C GLU A 605 -7.64 16.06 0.92
N VAL A 606 -7.31 14.83 0.58
CA VAL A 606 -6.25 14.07 1.28
C VAL A 606 -4.90 14.77 1.16
N SER A 607 -4.58 15.31 -0.03
CA SER A 607 -3.36 16.12 -0.23
C SER A 607 -3.37 17.41 0.59
N ILE A 608 -4.51 18.10 0.68
CA ILE A 608 -4.69 19.33 1.46
C ILE A 608 -4.54 19.04 2.95
N ILE A 609 -5.17 17.99 3.46
CA ILE A 609 -5.08 17.58 4.88
C ILE A 609 -3.63 17.26 5.24
N ALA A 610 -2.94 16.50 4.41
CA ALA A 610 -1.53 16.15 4.64
C ALA A 610 -0.63 17.39 4.60
N ALA A 611 -0.80 18.28 3.61
CA ALA A 611 -0.02 19.52 3.50
C ALA A 611 -0.28 20.47 4.67
N LEU A 612 -1.52 20.55 5.19
CA LEU A 612 -1.87 21.33 6.38
C LEU A 612 -1.15 20.79 7.61
N ASN A 613 -1.23 19.48 7.86
CA ASN A 613 -0.59 18.83 9.00
C ASN A 613 0.94 19.02 8.97
N LEU A 614 1.57 18.82 7.83
CA LEU A 614 3.01 19.06 7.66
C LEU A 614 3.39 20.51 7.91
N SER A 615 2.62 21.45 7.37
CA SER A 615 2.87 22.89 7.55
C SER A 615 2.76 23.29 9.01
N TYR A 616 1.76 22.76 9.70
CA TYR A 616 1.51 23.01 11.12
C TYR A 616 2.67 22.43 11.97
N GLN A 617 3.07 21.19 11.75
CA GLN A 617 4.18 20.55 12.45
C GLN A 617 5.50 21.30 12.26
N ILE A 618 5.82 21.73 11.04
CA ILE A 618 7.03 22.49 10.75
C ILE A 618 7.06 23.82 11.50
N VAL A 619 5.95 24.54 11.57
CA VAL A 619 5.85 25.81 12.29
C VAL A 619 5.85 25.58 13.81
N ALA A 620 5.09 24.60 14.31
CA ALA A 620 5.02 24.25 15.73
C ALA A 620 6.35 23.77 16.30
N LYS A 621 7.13 22.99 15.53
CA LYS A 621 8.49 22.57 15.94
C LYS A 621 9.41 23.76 16.26
N LYS A 622 9.24 24.86 15.54
CA LYS A 622 10.08 26.05 15.67
C LYS A 622 9.57 27.03 16.74
N HIS A 623 8.26 27.16 16.88
CA HIS A 623 7.63 28.23 17.63
C HIS A 623 6.77 27.73 18.81
N GLY A 624 6.54 26.42 18.94
CA GLY A 624 5.58 25.83 19.87
C GLY A 624 4.14 25.98 19.39
N TYR A 625 3.18 25.70 20.25
CA TYR A 625 1.77 25.69 19.93
C TYR A 625 1.06 26.96 20.43
N PRO A 626 0.14 27.58 19.66
CA PRO A 626 -0.63 28.74 20.08
C PRO A 626 -1.78 28.33 21.02
N LEU A 627 -2.40 29.32 21.67
CA LEU A 627 -3.73 29.20 22.30
C LEU A 627 -4.80 29.59 21.29
N ASP A 628 -6.00 29.02 21.42
CA ASP A 628 -7.17 29.49 20.68
C ASP A 628 -7.81 30.75 21.34
N ALA A 629 -8.88 31.27 20.73
CA ALA A 629 -9.58 32.45 21.24
C ALA A 629 -10.27 32.22 22.60
N ASP A 630 -10.52 30.97 22.98
CA ASP A 630 -11.12 30.57 24.25
C ASP A 630 -10.04 30.20 25.32
N GLY A 631 -8.75 30.33 24.96
CA GLY A 631 -7.60 30.04 25.82
C GLY A 631 -7.18 28.59 25.91
N ARG A 632 -7.72 27.74 25.03
CA ARG A 632 -7.32 26.32 24.92
C ARG A 632 -6.04 26.20 24.07
N ARG A 633 -5.11 25.34 24.49
CA ARG A 633 -3.90 25.04 23.73
C ARG A 633 -4.24 24.31 22.45
N CYS A 634 -3.77 24.79 21.33
CA CYS A 634 -3.81 24.09 20.06
C CYS A 634 -2.77 22.97 20.01
N SER A 635 -3.03 21.93 19.24
CA SER A 635 -2.19 20.76 19.06
C SER A 635 -2.44 20.14 17.69
N LEU A 636 -1.83 19.00 17.37
CA LEU A 636 -2.13 18.28 16.13
C LEU A 636 -3.57 17.72 16.10
N ASP A 637 -4.15 17.41 17.25
CA ASP A 637 -5.54 16.93 17.36
C ASP A 637 -6.56 18.08 17.38
N TYR A 638 -6.09 19.31 17.62
CA TYR A 638 -6.91 20.52 17.69
C TYR A 638 -6.13 21.70 17.14
N LEU A 639 -6.20 21.90 15.82
CA LEU A 639 -5.34 22.86 15.11
C LEU A 639 -5.70 24.33 15.36
N GLY A 640 -6.95 24.67 15.66
CA GLY A 640 -7.44 26.04 15.64
C GLY A 640 -7.34 26.71 14.26
N PHE A 641 -7.26 25.90 13.21
CA PHE A 641 -7.05 26.32 11.82
C PHE A 641 -7.92 25.50 10.89
N SER A 642 -8.44 26.10 9.81
CA SER A 642 -9.24 25.42 8.81
C SER A 642 -8.94 25.92 7.41
N VAL A 643 -8.97 24.99 6.44
CA VAL A 643 -8.92 25.27 5.01
C VAL A 643 -10.32 25.12 4.44
N VAL A 644 -10.81 26.19 3.84
CA VAL A 644 -12.12 26.24 3.17
C VAL A 644 -11.91 26.18 1.66
N GLY A 645 -12.49 25.17 1.02
CA GLY A 645 -12.52 25.02 -0.43
C GLY A 645 -13.72 25.76 -1.01
N TYR A 646 -13.49 26.48 -2.08
CA TYR A 646 -14.48 27.18 -2.89
C TYR A 646 -14.57 26.56 -4.29
N GLY A 647 -15.46 27.04 -5.11
CA GLY A 647 -15.55 26.66 -6.51
C GLY A 647 -15.76 25.15 -6.70
N LYS A 648 -14.91 24.52 -7.53
CA LYS A 648 -15.04 23.11 -7.84
C LYS A 648 -14.71 22.19 -6.66
N VAL A 649 -13.66 22.50 -5.89
CA VAL A 649 -13.28 21.68 -4.72
C VAL A 649 -14.30 21.80 -3.58
N GLY A 650 -14.88 23.00 -3.40
CA GLY A 650 -15.95 23.21 -2.43
C GLY A 650 -17.24 22.48 -2.82
N GLY A 651 -17.57 22.43 -4.12
CA GLY A 651 -18.74 21.74 -4.66
C GLY A 651 -18.57 20.23 -4.92
N ILE A 652 -17.43 19.62 -4.56
CA ILE A 652 -17.14 18.20 -4.83
C ILE A 652 -17.21 17.87 -6.35
N GLU A 653 -16.74 18.78 -7.17
CA GLU A 653 -16.88 18.76 -8.62
C GLU A 653 -15.55 18.96 -9.35
N LEU A 654 -14.44 18.50 -8.78
CA LEU A 654 -13.12 18.61 -9.41
C LEU A 654 -13.07 17.85 -10.75
N GLY A 655 -12.36 18.42 -11.71
CA GLY A 655 -12.00 17.79 -12.97
C GLY A 655 -10.49 17.77 -13.17
N TYR A 656 -10.03 17.12 -14.23
CA TYR A 656 -8.61 17.04 -14.58
C TYR A 656 -8.03 18.44 -14.79
N GLY A 657 -6.84 18.68 -14.21
CA GLY A 657 -6.14 19.96 -14.32
C GLY A 657 -6.80 21.14 -13.60
N SER A 658 -7.79 20.89 -12.71
CA SER A 658 -8.40 21.96 -11.92
C SER A 658 -7.43 22.54 -10.90
N ASP A 659 -7.46 23.86 -10.74
CA ASP A 659 -6.90 24.61 -9.62
C ASP A 659 -7.76 24.46 -8.36
N LEU A 660 -7.20 24.83 -7.22
CA LEU A 660 -7.87 24.81 -5.93
C LEU A 660 -8.13 26.25 -5.46
N ASP A 661 -9.41 26.64 -5.40
CA ASP A 661 -9.83 27.89 -4.78
C ASP A 661 -9.89 27.68 -3.25
N LEU A 662 -8.95 28.26 -2.50
CA LEU A 662 -8.83 28.05 -1.06
C LEU A 662 -8.85 29.35 -0.26
N VAL A 663 -9.52 29.31 0.90
CA VAL A 663 -9.49 30.37 1.90
C VAL A 663 -9.08 29.78 3.26
N PHE A 664 -8.19 30.48 3.97
CA PHE A 664 -7.69 30.02 5.27
C PHE A 664 -8.36 30.80 6.42
N ILE A 665 -8.87 30.04 7.40
CA ILE A 665 -9.55 30.59 8.56
C ILE A 665 -8.87 30.05 9.83
N HIS A 666 -8.67 30.92 10.84
CA HIS A 666 -8.15 30.50 12.13
C HIS A 666 -9.06 30.95 13.30
N TYR A 667 -8.90 30.26 14.42
CA TYR A 667 -9.54 30.58 15.69
C TYR A 667 -8.53 30.76 16.81
N MET A 668 -7.28 31.12 16.47
CA MET A 668 -6.18 31.32 17.42
C MET A 668 -6.26 32.69 18.08
N SER A 669 -5.80 32.79 19.32
CA SER A 669 -5.71 34.03 20.06
C SER A 669 -4.74 35.01 19.40
N GLU A 670 -5.16 36.26 19.25
CA GLU A 670 -4.31 37.34 18.74
C GLU A 670 -3.42 37.94 19.84
N GLN A 671 -3.76 37.68 21.12
CA GLN A 671 -3.14 38.30 22.30
C GLN A 671 -2.14 37.40 23.04
N ALA A 672 -2.19 36.10 22.79
CA ALA A 672 -1.31 35.12 23.42
C ALA A 672 -0.23 34.65 22.48
N ASP A 673 0.98 34.53 23.02
CA ASP A 673 2.11 33.95 22.30
C ASP A 673 2.12 32.42 22.39
N THR A 674 2.81 31.78 21.44
CA THR A 674 3.04 30.34 21.43
C THR A 674 3.97 29.90 22.56
N ASP A 675 3.90 28.63 22.98
CA ASP A 675 4.62 28.05 24.13
C ASP A 675 6.06 27.56 23.81
N GLY A 676 6.62 27.88 22.67
CA GLY A 676 7.94 27.39 22.25
C GLY A 676 9.11 28.30 22.63
N LEU A 677 10.33 27.87 22.26
CA LEU A 677 11.57 28.61 22.51
C LEU A 677 11.68 29.95 21.76
N ARG A 678 10.93 30.10 20.69
CA ARG A 678 10.83 31.35 19.90
C ARG A 678 9.36 31.72 19.72
N PRO A 679 8.76 32.23 20.81
CA PRO A 679 7.33 32.52 20.81
C PRO A 679 6.94 33.56 19.75
N ILE A 680 5.78 33.39 19.16
CA ILE A 680 5.13 34.33 18.21
C ILE A 680 3.66 34.39 18.53
N SER A 681 2.96 35.45 18.12
CA SER A 681 1.51 35.56 18.32
C SER A 681 0.75 34.46 17.58
N GLY A 682 -0.43 34.10 18.06
CA GLY A 682 -1.29 33.13 17.36
C GLY A 682 -1.65 33.55 15.94
N PHE A 683 -1.81 34.83 15.69
CA PHE A 683 -2.00 35.36 14.33
C PHE A 683 -0.78 35.12 13.42
N GLU A 684 0.42 35.44 13.91
CA GLU A 684 1.65 35.20 13.14
C GLU A 684 1.88 33.71 12.90
N PHE A 685 1.55 32.87 13.87
CA PHE A 685 1.58 31.42 13.72
C PHE A 685 0.66 30.97 12.58
N ALA A 686 -0.61 31.40 12.58
CA ALA A 686 -1.58 31.08 11.54
C ALA A 686 -1.09 31.54 10.15
N MET A 687 -0.55 32.75 10.05
CA MET A 687 0.01 33.29 8.80
C MET A 687 1.17 32.44 8.26
N ARG A 688 2.06 31.98 9.14
CA ARG A 688 3.21 31.11 8.75
C ARG A 688 2.74 29.74 8.31
N VAL A 689 1.72 29.17 8.96
CA VAL A 689 1.09 27.91 8.52
C VAL A 689 0.52 28.05 7.13
N GLY A 690 -0.28 29.09 6.86
CA GLY A 690 -0.83 29.34 5.53
C GLY A 690 0.23 29.54 4.44
N GLN A 691 1.29 30.31 4.74
CA GLN A 691 2.42 30.52 3.80
C GLN A 691 3.17 29.21 3.50
N LYS A 692 3.42 28.39 4.55
CA LYS A 692 4.10 27.13 4.39
C LYS A 692 3.25 26.14 3.58
N PHE A 693 1.93 26.09 3.85
CA PHE A 693 0.98 25.30 3.09
C PHE A 693 1.01 25.64 1.59
N ILE A 694 0.91 26.92 1.24
CA ILE A 694 0.99 27.35 -0.17
C ILE A 694 2.32 26.91 -0.78
N SER A 695 3.43 27.10 -0.07
CA SER A 695 4.74 26.67 -0.54
C SER A 695 4.79 25.17 -0.82
N LEU A 696 4.23 24.30 0.06
CA LEU A 696 4.19 22.86 -0.16
C LEU A 696 3.35 22.48 -1.39
N MET A 697 2.21 23.16 -1.59
CA MET A 697 1.27 22.84 -2.67
C MET A 697 1.72 23.36 -4.05
N THR A 698 2.29 24.57 -4.12
CA THR A 698 2.49 25.30 -5.38
C THR A 698 3.92 25.29 -5.92
N THR A 699 4.93 24.99 -5.08
CA THR A 699 6.34 25.03 -5.52
C THR A 699 6.58 24.07 -6.69
N GLN A 700 7.05 24.62 -7.80
CA GLN A 700 7.39 23.85 -9.00
C GLN A 700 8.79 23.25 -8.86
N THR A 701 8.92 21.95 -9.12
CA THR A 701 10.19 21.21 -9.19
C THR A 701 10.25 20.36 -10.45
N LEU A 702 11.26 19.49 -10.56
CA LEU A 702 11.36 18.52 -11.66
C LEU A 702 10.18 17.54 -11.68
N ASP A 703 9.61 17.20 -10.51
CA ASP A 703 8.42 16.32 -10.39
C ASP A 703 7.11 17.11 -10.53
N GLY A 704 7.13 18.36 -10.92
CA GLY A 704 5.98 19.26 -11.07
C GLY A 704 5.58 19.93 -9.74
N ARG A 705 4.30 20.27 -9.58
CA ARG A 705 3.66 20.81 -8.38
C ARG A 705 2.52 19.91 -7.93
N VAL A 706 2.08 20.02 -6.69
CA VAL A 706 0.92 19.27 -6.20
C VAL A 706 -0.34 19.81 -6.85
N TYR A 707 -0.71 21.08 -6.54
CA TYR A 707 -1.83 21.81 -7.18
C TYR A 707 -1.48 23.29 -7.36
N GLU A 708 -2.13 23.94 -8.31
CA GLU A 708 -2.27 25.40 -8.32
C GLU A 708 -3.28 25.80 -7.23
N VAL A 709 -2.95 26.81 -6.45
CA VAL A 709 -3.80 27.30 -5.38
C VAL A 709 -4.16 28.76 -5.64
N ASP A 710 -5.45 29.03 -5.77
CA ASP A 710 -6.00 30.38 -5.87
C ASP A 710 -6.59 30.81 -4.52
N THR A 711 -6.09 31.88 -3.97
CA THR A 711 -6.57 32.45 -2.69
C THR A 711 -7.31 33.78 -2.85
N ARG A 712 -7.67 34.17 -4.08
CA ARG A 712 -8.29 35.46 -4.38
C ARG A 712 -9.70 35.64 -3.83
N LEU A 713 -10.39 34.54 -3.49
CA LEU A 713 -11.72 34.57 -2.87
C LEU A 713 -11.69 34.86 -1.36
N ARG A 714 -10.51 35.11 -0.77
CA ARG A 714 -10.39 35.58 0.61
C ARG A 714 -10.93 37.01 0.80
N PRO A 715 -11.33 37.41 2.03
CA PRO A 715 -11.79 38.73 2.33
C PRO A 715 -10.87 39.83 1.78
N SER A 716 -11.40 40.79 1.07
CA SER A 716 -10.69 41.86 0.36
C SER A 716 -9.76 41.41 -0.77
N GLY A 717 -9.87 40.17 -1.25
CA GLY A 717 -9.12 39.64 -2.38
C GLY A 717 -7.61 39.70 -2.16
N GLU A 718 -6.84 40.09 -3.18
CA GLU A 718 -5.38 40.14 -3.10
C GLU A 718 -4.85 41.20 -2.10
N ALA A 719 -5.63 42.23 -1.79
CA ALA A 719 -5.26 43.22 -0.80
C ALA A 719 -5.49 42.76 0.65
N GLY A 720 -6.22 41.66 0.84
CA GLY A 720 -6.53 41.12 2.17
C GLY A 720 -5.46 40.19 2.72
N LEU A 721 -5.55 39.90 4.00
CA LEU A 721 -4.65 38.94 4.69
C LEU A 721 -4.84 37.55 4.12
N LEU A 722 -3.74 36.80 4.03
CA LEU A 722 -3.74 35.42 3.54
C LEU A 722 -4.60 34.50 4.41
N VAL A 723 -4.51 34.69 5.72
CA VAL A 723 -5.29 33.94 6.72
C VAL A 723 -6.12 34.92 7.53
N THR A 724 -7.38 34.61 7.76
CA THR A 724 -8.32 35.49 8.43
C THR A 724 -8.92 34.79 9.66
N SER A 725 -9.11 35.53 10.79
CA SER A 725 -9.82 34.93 11.92
C SER A 725 -11.32 34.75 11.58
N LEU A 726 -11.94 33.69 12.14
CA LEU A 726 -13.36 33.41 11.90
C LEU A 726 -14.25 34.64 12.18
N LYS A 727 -13.94 35.41 13.23
CA LYS A 727 -14.64 36.64 13.61
C LYS A 727 -14.49 37.74 12.55
N ALA A 728 -13.28 37.93 12.03
CA ALA A 728 -13.01 38.92 10.98
C ALA A 728 -13.71 38.52 9.67
N PHE A 729 -13.69 37.24 9.33
CA PHE A 729 -14.42 36.68 8.18
C PHE A 729 -15.91 36.94 8.29
N GLU A 730 -16.53 36.64 9.44
CA GLU A 730 -17.95 36.93 9.71
C GLU A 730 -18.27 38.40 9.51
N GLN A 731 -17.49 39.28 10.12
CA GLN A 731 -17.72 40.74 10.03
C GLN A 731 -17.61 41.23 8.59
N TYR A 732 -16.64 40.73 7.83
CA TYR A 732 -16.46 41.07 6.43
C TYR A 732 -17.68 40.64 5.60
N GLN A 733 -18.06 39.36 5.73
CA GLN A 733 -19.20 38.81 4.98
C GLN A 733 -20.52 39.50 5.26
N LEU A 734 -20.77 39.95 6.50
CA LEU A 734 -22.00 40.63 6.89
C LEU A 734 -22.03 42.10 6.50
N LYS A 735 -20.87 42.78 6.41
CA LYS A 735 -20.83 44.24 6.27
C LYS A 735 -20.25 44.76 4.96
N ASN A 736 -19.27 44.04 4.40
CA ASN A 736 -18.41 44.56 3.35
C ASN A 736 -18.42 43.73 2.07
N ALA A 737 -18.85 42.47 2.14
CA ALA A 737 -18.83 41.57 1.01
C ALA A 737 -19.87 41.96 -0.06
N TRP A 738 -19.48 41.82 -1.33
CA TRP A 738 -20.34 41.98 -2.47
C TRP A 738 -21.21 40.72 -2.68
N LEU A 739 -22.34 40.86 -3.37
CA LEU A 739 -23.21 39.73 -3.63
C LEU A 739 -22.51 38.57 -4.39
N TRP A 740 -21.59 38.90 -5.30
CA TRP A 740 -20.80 37.88 -6.01
C TRP A 740 -19.88 37.07 -5.08
N GLU A 741 -19.42 37.59 -3.94
CA GLU A 741 -18.68 36.84 -2.92
C GLU A 741 -19.63 35.89 -2.18
N HIS A 742 -20.88 36.29 -1.94
CA HIS A 742 -21.90 35.37 -1.42
C HIS A 742 -22.30 34.30 -2.47
N GLN A 743 -22.28 34.61 -3.79
CA GLN A 743 -22.42 33.58 -4.83
C GLN A 743 -21.29 32.54 -4.73
N ALA A 744 -20.03 33.01 -4.58
CA ALA A 744 -18.89 32.10 -4.38
C ALA A 744 -19.04 31.27 -3.09
N LEU A 745 -19.59 31.87 -2.01
CA LEU A 745 -19.81 31.19 -0.73
C LEU A 745 -20.86 30.05 -0.82
N VAL A 746 -21.78 30.09 -1.79
CA VAL A 746 -22.72 28.97 -2.03
C VAL A 746 -21.92 27.66 -2.25
N ARG A 747 -20.84 27.74 -2.99
CA ARG A 747 -19.99 26.62 -3.32
C ARG A 747 -18.73 26.51 -2.40
N ALA A 748 -18.87 26.95 -1.16
CA ALA A 748 -17.81 26.88 -0.16
C ALA A 748 -18.09 25.75 0.83
N ARG A 749 -17.03 25.06 1.26
CA ARG A 749 -17.08 23.98 2.23
C ARG A 749 -15.74 23.88 2.98
N SER A 750 -15.81 23.70 4.29
CA SER A 750 -14.59 23.43 5.08
C SER A 750 -14.08 22.01 4.79
N ILE A 751 -12.85 21.90 4.28
CA ILE A 751 -12.29 20.64 3.78
C ILE A 751 -11.18 20.06 4.67
N ALA A 752 -10.45 20.90 5.40
CA ALA A 752 -9.39 20.46 6.30
C ALA A 752 -9.34 21.34 7.56
N GLY A 753 -8.80 20.82 8.66
CA GLY A 753 -8.69 21.51 9.94
C GLY A 753 -9.46 20.78 11.04
N ASP A 754 -9.59 21.41 12.21
CA ASP A 754 -10.32 20.80 13.33
C ASP A 754 -11.83 20.85 13.15
N ASP A 755 -12.51 19.80 13.64
CA ASP A 755 -13.95 19.65 13.46
C ASP A 755 -14.78 20.76 14.13
N SER A 756 -14.31 21.31 15.25
CA SER A 756 -15.03 22.38 15.95
C SER A 756 -15.07 23.65 15.08
N LEU A 757 -13.93 24.04 14.52
CA LEU A 757 -13.83 25.21 13.65
C LEU A 757 -14.59 24.99 12.34
N ARG A 758 -14.52 23.78 11.78
CA ARG A 758 -15.28 23.38 10.59
C ARG A 758 -16.79 23.54 10.80
N GLN A 759 -17.31 23.04 11.92
CA GLN A 759 -18.74 23.21 12.28
C GLN A 759 -19.13 24.68 12.48
N LYS A 760 -18.29 25.48 13.15
CA LYS A 760 -18.50 26.92 13.31
C LYS A 760 -18.56 27.64 11.95
N PHE A 761 -17.67 27.27 11.02
CA PHE A 761 -17.67 27.84 9.66
C PHE A 761 -18.95 27.47 8.90
N GLU A 762 -19.37 26.18 8.90
CA GLU A 762 -20.58 25.76 8.19
C GLU A 762 -21.84 26.41 8.74
N ALA A 763 -21.96 26.56 10.04
CA ALA A 763 -23.05 27.29 10.67
C ALA A 763 -23.07 28.79 10.27
N LEU A 764 -21.87 29.40 10.20
CA LEU A 764 -21.73 30.80 9.73
C LEU A 764 -22.10 30.91 8.25
N ARG A 765 -21.62 29.99 7.40
CA ARG A 765 -21.95 29.94 5.97
C ARG A 765 -23.44 29.85 5.75
N CYS A 766 -24.11 28.91 6.37
CA CYS A 766 -25.57 28.77 6.27
C CYS A 766 -26.27 30.04 6.72
N ARG A 767 -25.87 30.64 7.84
CA ARG A 767 -26.48 31.92 8.33
C ARG A 767 -26.32 33.06 7.34
N ILE A 768 -25.17 33.21 6.68
CA ILE A 768 -24.94 34.26 5.67
C ILE A 768 -25.79 34.00 4.42
N LEU A 769 -25.82 32.76 3.94
CA LEU A 769 -26.59 32.42 2.74
C LEU A 769 -28.08 32.55 2.91
N THR A 770 -28.59 32.32 4.11
CA THR A 770 -30.02 32.42 4.45
C THR A 770 -30.48 33.85 4.91
N LEU A 771 -29.61 34.85 4.82
CA LEU A 771 -30.02 36.22 5.06
C LEU A 771 -31.16 36.61 4.11
N PRO A 772 -32.24 37.27 4.59
CA PRO A 772 -33.30 37.76 3.72
C PRO A 772 -32.74 38.76 2.70
N ARG A 773 -33.05 38.57 1.42
CA ARG A 773 -32.63 39.43 0.32
C ARG A 773 -33.82 39.76 -0.60
N ASP A 774 -33.77 40.93 -1.20
CA ASP A 774 -34.73 41.27 -2.25
C ASP A 774 -34.40 40.47 -3.53
N GLU A 775 -35.36 39.71 -4.01
CA GLU A 775 -35.23 38.84 -5.17
C GLU A 775 -34.79 39.61 -6.43
N LYS A 776 -35.38 40.82 -6.65
CA LYS A 776 -35.02 41.64 -7.81
C LYS A 776 -33.57 42.11 -7.74
N PHE A 777 -33.11 42.47 -6.55
CA PHE A 777 -31.73 42.87 -6.34
C PHE A 777 -30.78 41.71 -6.65
N VAL A 778 -31.03 40.52 -6.09
CA VAL A 778 -30.20 39.33 -6.34
C VAL A 778 -30.15 39.02 -7.83
N ARG A 779 -31.31 38.99 -8.49
CA ARG A 779 -31.44 38.75 -9.94
C ARG A 779 -30.60 39.71 -10.76
N THR A 780 -30.66 40.99 -10.45
CA THR A 780 -29.95 42.06 -11.18
C THR A 780 -28.45 41.94 -11.02
N GLU A 781 -27.95 41.67 -9.83
CA GLU A 781 -26.52 41.53 -9.59
C GLU A 781 -25.92 40.25 -10.19
N VAL A 782 -26.65 39.13 -10.11
CA VAL A 782 -26.29 37.87 -10.77
C VAL A 782 -26.18 38.05 -12.29
N LEU A 783 -27.17 38.71 -12.88
CA LEU A 783 -27.20 39.03 -14.31
C LEU A 783 -26.01 39.90 -14.73
N LYS A 784 -25.74 40.97 -14.00
CA LYS A 784 -24.60 41.85 -14.26
C LYS A 784 -23.27 41.13 -14.22
N MET A 785 -23.08 40.28 -13.20
CA MET A 785 -21.85 39.50 -13.06
C MET A 785 -21.68 38.54 -14.22
N ARG A 786 -22.77 37.84 -14.62
CA ARG A 786 -22.72 36.90 -15.75
C ARG A 786 -22.44 37.61 -17.08
N GLN A 787 -23.01 38.73 -17.33
CA GLN A 787 -22.74 39.55 -18.52
C GLN A 787 -21.29 39.98 -18.58
N LYS A 788 -20.71 40.41 -17.44
CA LYS A 788 -19.30 40.76 -17.35
C LYS A 788 -18.39 39.60 -17.67
N MET A 789 -18.65 38.40 -17.09
CA MET A 789 -17.88 37.20 -17.35
C MET A 789 -17.96 36.78 -18.82
N LYS A 790 -19.16 36.79 -19.42
CA LYS A 790 -19.38 36.42 -20.81
C LYS A 790 -18.65 37.36 -21.79
N ALA A 791 -18.60 38.66 -21.49
CA ALA A 791 -17.89 39.64 -22.29
C ALA A 791 -16.35 39.43 -22.31
N HIS A 792 -15.78 38.89 -21.22
CA HIS A 792 -14.34 38.70 -21.11
C HIS A 792 -13.85 37.28 -21.46
N LEU A 793 -14.65 36.25 -21.24
CA LEU A 793 -14.27 34.85 -21.29
C LEU A 793 -15.05 34.02 -22.32
N GLY A 794 -16.13 34.54 -22.90
CA GLY A 794 -16.93 33.87 -23.92
C GLY A 794 -16.30 33.87 -25.30
N SER A 795 -16.81 33.03 -26.20
CA SER A 795 -16.37 32.92 -27.59
C SER A 795 -16.51 34.27 -28.35
N SER A 796 -15.52 34.56 -29.19
CA SER A 796 -15.59 35.74 -30.07
C SER A 796 -16.73 35.64 -31.08
N LYS A 797 -17.10 36.76 -31.66
CA LYS A 797 -18.14 36.80 -32.71
C LYS A 797 -17.78 35.94 -33.93
N GLU A 798 -16.49 35.87 -34.26
CA GLU A 798 -15.97 35.06 -35.37
C GLU A 798 -16.09 33.57 -35.10
N GLN A 799 -15.74 33.13 -33.84
CA GLN A 799 -15.87 31.75 -33.40
C GLN A 799 -17.34 31.30 -33.42
N LYS A 800 -18.26 32.11 -32.96
CA LYS A 800 -19.72 31.84 -32.99
C LYS A 800 -20.25 31.68 -34.41
N LYS A 801 -19.84 32.59 -35.33
CA LYS A 801 -20.18 32.48 -36.76
C LYS A 801 -19.59 31.23 -37.39
N GLY A 802 -18.50 30.72 -36.86
CA GLY A 802 -17.88 29.44 -37.26
C GLY A 802 -18.55 28.22 -36.62
N GLY A 803 -19.67 28.35 -35.89
CA GLY A 803 -20.38 27.25 -35.26
C GLY A 803 -19.68 26.70 -34.01
N ILE A 804 -18.84 27.50 -33.36
CA ILE A 804 -18.10 27.09 -32.15
C ILE A 804 -18.89 27.50 -30.88
N PHE A 805 -19.05 26.57 -29.97
CA PHE A 805 -19.59 26.71 -28.64
C PHE A 805 -18.57 26.43 -27.55
N HIS A 806 -18.36 27.37 -26.64
CA HIS A 806 -17.52 27.18 -25.47
C HIS A 806 -18.34 26.61 -24.32
N LEU A 807 -18.22 25.30 -24.03
CA LEU A 807 -19.02 24.57 -23.02
C LEU A 807 -19.18 25.29 -21.68
N LYS A 808 -18.14 25.98 -21.22
CA LYS A 808 -18.17 26.64 -19.91
C LYS A 808 -18.73 28.06 -19.97
N GLN A 809 -18.37 28.87 -20.97
CA GLN A 809 -18.50 30.30 -20.91
C GLN A 809 -19.63 30.90 -21.79
N ASP A 810 -20.06 30.20 -22.82
CA ASP A 810 -21.11 30.70 -23.71
C ASP A 810 -22.51 30.53 -23.11
N ALA A 811 -23.49 31.15 -23.75
CA ALA A 811 -24.89 31.03 -23.32
C ALA A 811 -25.37 29.58 -23.43
N GLY A 812 -26.01 29.10 -22.39
CA GLY A 812 -26.48 27.75 -22.30
C GLY A 812 -25.41 26.74 -21.86
N GLY A 813 -24.22 27.18 -21.35
CA GLY A 813 -23.17 26.33 -20.86
C GLY A 813 -23.11 26.25 -19.34
N ILE A 814 -22.12 25.52 -18.84
CA ILE A 814 -21.92 25.14 -17.42
C ILE A 814 -22.13 26.33 -16.45
N VAL A 815 -21.57 27.51 -16.75
CA VAL A 815 -21.62 28.66 -15.84
C VAL A 815 -23.06 29.20 -15.70
N ASP A 816 -23.90 29.09 -16.71
CA ASP A 816 -25.30 29.53 -16.60
C ASP A 816 -26.05 28.64 -15.60
N ILE A 817 -25.79 27.33 -15.59
CA ILE A 817 -26.41 26.40 -14.64
C ILE A 817 -25.89 26.67 -13.22
N GLU A 818 -24.57 26.85 -13.05
CA GLU A 818 -23.96 27.22 -11.76
C GLU A 818 -24.56 28.51 -11.18
N PHE A 819 -24.75 29.53 -12.02
CA PHE A 819 -25.35 30.82 -11.61
C PHE A 819 -26.84 30.70 -11.27
N MET A 820 -27.59 29.85 -11.97
CA MET A 820 -28.99 29.55 -11.61
C MET A 820 -29.06 28.88 -10.22
N ALA A 821 -28.23 27.90 -9.94
CA ALA A 821 -28.14 27.25 -8.63
C ALA A 821 -27.77 28.25 -7.52
N GLN A 822 -26.78 29.11 -7.76
CA GLN A 822 -26.37 30.16 -6.81
C GLN A 822 -27.49 31.20 -6.59
N TYR A 823 -28.17 31.59 -7.65
CA TYR A 823 -29.35 32.50 -7.57
C TYR A 823 -30.45 31.92 -6.70
N ILE A 824 -30.78 30.65 -6.90
CA ILE A 824 -31.82 29.93 -6.14
C ILE A 824 -31.51 30.00 -4.63
N VAL A 825 -30.27 29.67 -4.24
CA VAL A 825 -29.87 29.72 -2.84
C VAL A 825 -29.97 31.14 -2.26
N LEU A 826 -29.45 32.14 -2.98
CA LEU A 826 -29.38 33.51 -2.46
C LEU A 826 -30.74 34.24 -2.45
N ALA A 827 -31.60 33.94 -3.44
CA ALA A 827 -32.93 34.57 -3.54
C ALA A 827 -33.95 33.95 -2.57
N TRP A 828 -33.91 32.65 -2.38
CA TRP A 828 -34.93 31.89 -1.65
C TRP A 828 -34.45 31.19 -0.38
N GLY A 829 -33.16 31.15 -0.12
CA GLY A 829 -32.58 30.55 1.08
C GLY A 829 -33.05 31.18 2.39
N GLY A 830 -33.40 32.49 2.38
CA GLY A 830 -34.01 33.15 3.53
C GLY A 830 -35.41 32.60 3.92
N ALA A 831 -36.17 32.14 2.93
CA ALA A 831 -37.49 31.52 3.13
C ALA A 831 -37.41 30.01 3.33
N LYS A 832 -36.38 29.35 2.77
CA LYS A 832 -36.11 27.92 2.80
C LYS A 832 -34.63 27.65 3.10
N PRO A 833 -34.24 27.63 4.38
CA PRO A 833 -32.85 27.45 4.79
C PRO A 833 -32.18 26.18 4.27
N ASP A 834 -32.91 25.10 4.03
CA ASP A 834 -32.42 23.84 3.51
C ASP A 834 -31.72 23.99 2.15
N LEU A 835 -32.07 25.00 1.34
CA LEU A 835 -31.41 25.32 0.07
C LEU A 835 -29.94 25.69 0.23
N ALA A 836 -29.49 26.12 1.42
CA ALA A 836 -28.12 26.47 1.73
C ALA A 836 -27.28 25.28 2.29
N HIS A 837 -27.89 24.10 2.45
CA HIS A 837 -27.24 22.95 3.08
C HIS A 837 -26.08 22.42 2.22
N TYR A 838 -26.35 22.16 0.95
CA TYR A 838 -25.35 21.59 0.03
C TYR A 838 -24.53 22.68 -0.68
N SER A 839 -23.36 22.29 -1.15
CA SER A 839 -22.44 23.16 -1.92
C SER A 839 -22.32 22.75 -3.40
N ASP A 840 -22.81 21.59 -3.79
CA ASP A 840 -22.82 21.11 -5.17
C ASP A 840 -24.09 21.45 -5.91
N ASN A 841 -23.95 21.68 -7.22
CA ASN A 841 -25.07 22.16 -8.04
C ASN A 841 -26.19 21.13 -8.19
N VAL A 842 -25.91 19.85 -8.26
CA VAL A 842 -26.89 18.78 -8.46
C VAL A 842 -27.87 18.76 -7.27
N ARG A 843 -27.33 18.66 -6.04
CA ARG A 843 -28.17 18.60 -4.83
C ARG A 843 -28.91 19.92 -4.58
N ILE A 844 -28.33 21.08 -4.93
CA ILE A 844 -29.03 22.36 -4.86
C ILE A 844 -30.24 22.37 -5.79
N LEU A 845 -30.11 21.89 -7.04
CA LEU A 845 -31.22 21.82 -7.99
C LEU A 845 -32.31 20.83 -7.56
N GLU A 846 -31.93 19.69 -7.01
CA GLU A 846 -32.86 18.71 -6.42
C GLU A 846 -33.64 19.30 -5.26
N ASP A 847 -32.99 20.02 -4.36
CA ASP A 847 -33.64 20.64 -3.21
C ASP A 847 -34.52 21.84 -3.64
N ALA A 848 -34.14 22.54 -4.71
CA ALA A 848 -35.02 23.57 -5.32
C ALA A 848 -36.32 22.96 -5.86
N ALA A 849 -36.26 21.77 -6.45
CA ALA A 849 -37.46 21.06 -6.90
C ALA A 849 -38.31 20.59 -5.71
N LYS A 850 -37.71 20.01 -4.68
CA LYS A 850 -38.40 19.60 -3.45
C LYS A 850 -39.07 20.78 -2.74
N ALA A 851 -38.43 21.95 -2.80
CA ALA A 851 -38.98 23.20 -2.22
C ALA A 851 -40.04 23.86 -3.08
N GLY A 852 -40.29 23.42 -4.31
CA GLY A 852 -41.29 23.93 -5.24
C GLY A 852 -40.87 25.18 -6.02
N TYR A 853 -39.57 25.53 -6.04
CA TYR A 853 -39.06 26.67 -6.82
C TYR A 853 -38.71 26.30 -8.27
N LEU A 854 -38.44 25.00 -8.52
CA LEU A 854 -38.36 24.42 -9.85
C LEU A 854 -39.38 23.29 -9.99
N SER A 855 -39.84 23.02 -11.22
CA SER A 855 -40.56 21.77 -11.47
C SER A 855 -39.57 20.61 -11.43
N SER A 856 -40.02 19.40 -11.13
CA SER A 856 -39.16 18.18 -11.17
C SER A 856 -38.52 17.97 -12.54
N ASP A 857 -39.27 18.25 -13.61
CA ASP A 857 -38.79 18.10 -15.00
C ASP A 857 -37.71 19.12 -15.33
N ASP A 858 -37.87 20.40 -14.92
CA ASP A 858 -36.85 21.45 -15.12
C ASP A 858 -35.58 21.16 -14.36
N ALA A 859 -35.69 20.71 -13.10
CA ALA A 859 -34.53 20.35 -12.30
C ALA A 859 -33.78 19.16 -12.94
N THR A 860 -34.50 18.13 -13.36
CA THR A 860 -33.92 16.95 -14.04
C THR A 860 -33.22 17.37 -15.34
N ALA A 861 -33.85 18.24 -16.14
CA ALA A 861 -33.27 18.70 -17.41
C ALA A 861 -32.00 19.53 -17.20
N LEU A 862 -31.96 20.42 -16.17
CA LEU A 862 -30.73 21.16 -15.82
C LEU A 862 -29.62 20.24 -15.32
N ILE A 863 -29.96 19.26 -14.48
CA ILE A 863 -28.99 18.30 -13.97
C ILE A 863 -28.40 17.48 -15.11
N GLN A 864 -29.22 16.98 -16.03
CA GLN A 864 -28.75 16.23 -17.20
C GLN A 864 -27.86 17.08 -18.12
N ALA A 865 -28.27 18.33 -18.40
CA ALA A 865 -27.45 19.27 -19.16
C ALA A 865 -26.09 19.49 -18.49
N TYR A 866 -26.11 19.78 -17.19
CA TYR A 866 -24.89 19.99 -16.40
C TYR A 866 -23.93 18.79 -16.42
N LEU A 867 -24.45 17.59 -16.19
CA LEU A 867 -23.67 16.36 -16.21
C LEU A 867 -23.10 16.06 -17.61
N SER A 868 -23.90 16.27 -18.69
CA SER A 868 -23.42 16.05 -20.06
C SER A 868 -22.30 17.02 -20.46
N GLU A 869 -22.45 18.32 -20.16
CA GLU A 869 -21.43 19.33 -20.43
C GLU A 869 -20.16 19.11 -19.63
N ARG A 870 -20.27 18.66 -18.38
CA ARG A 870 -19.10 18.32 -17.56
C ARG A 870 -18.42 17.05 -18.04
N ALA A 871 -19.16 16.01 -18.44
CA ALA A 871 -18.58 14.78 -19.00
C ALA A 871 -17.75 15.09 -20.26
N GLU A 872 -18.29 15.93 -21.14
CA GLU A 872 -17.55 16.38 -22.32
C GLU A 872 -16.31 17.21 -21.97
N SER A 873 -16.42 18.08 -20.94
CA SER A 873 -15.27 18.83 -20.43
C SER A 873 -14.13 17.91 -19.92
N HIS A 874 -14.48 16.81 -19.24
CA HIS A 874 -13.50 15.80 -18.80
C HIS A 874 -12.86 15.09 -20.00
N ARG A 875 -13.69 14.66 -20.97
CA ARG A 875 -13.22 14.01 -22.20
C ARG A 875 -12.25 14.89 -22.98
N LEU A 876 -12.57 16.18 -23.14
CA LEU A 876 -11.71 17.15 -23.83
C LEU A 876 -10.40 17.39 -23.06
N ALA A 877 -10.45 17.45 -21.73
CA ALA A 877 -9.24 17.58 -20.92
C ALA A 877 -8.31 16.39 -21.10
N LEU A 878 -8.81 15.15 -21.08
CA LEU A 878 -8.04 13.93 -21.32
C LEU A 878 -7.53 13.80 -22.77
N ALA A 879 -8.21 14.49 -23.70
CA ALA A 879 -7.79 14.58 -25.11
C ALA A 879 -6.83 15.76 -25.39
N ASN A 880 -6.44 16.53 -24.36
CA ASN A 880 -5.66 17.78 -24.52
C ASN A 880 -6.31 18.80 -25.48
N GLN A 881 -7.64 18.87 -25.48
CA GLN A 881 -8.40 19.76 -26.34
C GLN A 881 -9.00 20.91 -25.54
N SER A 882 -9.22 22.04 -26.21
CA SER A 882 -9.91 23.18 -25.62
C SER A 882 -11.39 22.85 -25.37
N MET A 883 -12.04 23.57 -24.43
CA MET A 883 -13.48 23.43 -24.15
C MET A 883 -14.39 24.00 -25.25
N GLN A 884 -13.93 23.99 -26.49
CA GLN A 884 -14.66 24.48 -27.67
C GLN A 884 -15.15 23.27 -28.47
N VAL A 885 -16.47 23.23 -28.69
CA VAL A 885 -17.16 22.16 -29.40
C VAL A 885 -18.01 22.72 -30.55
N ASN A 886 -18.49 21.84 -31.42
CA ASN A 886 -19.42 22.23 -32.47
C ASN A 886 -20.80 22.59 -31.85
N ALA A 887 -21.26 23.78 -32.05
CA ALA A 887 -22.51 24.31 -31.49
C ALA A 887 -23.76 23.50 -31.91
N ALA A 888 -23.73 22.89 -33.10
CA ALA A 888 -24.87 22.11 -33.61
C ALA A 888 -25.11 20.84 -32.77
N ASP A 889 -24.06 20.21 -32.26
CA ASP A 889 -24.16 18.98 -31.48
C ASP A 889 -24.77 19.23 -30.08
N TRP A 890 -24.75 20.46 -29.62
CA TRP A 890 -25.23 20.91 -28.29
C TRP A 890 -26.47 21.80 -28.33
N HIS A 891 -27.11 21.92 -29.50
CA HIS A 891 -28.25 22.86 -29.71
C HIS A 891 -29.35 22.63 -28.69
N ASP A 892 -29.85 21.39 -28.55
CA ASP A 892 -30.98 21.04 -27.67
C ASP A 892 -30.66 21.30 -26.19
N THR A 893 -29.46 20.89 -25.77
CA THR A 893 -29.00 21.12 -24.40
C THR A 893 -28.93 22.61 -24.07
N ARG A 894 -28.33 23.40 -24.97
CA ARG A 894 -28.24 24.86 -24.84
C ARG A 894 -29.60 25.55 -24.82
N GLU A 895 -30.51 25.08 -25.65
CA GLU A 895 -31.87 25.64 -25.72
C GLU A 895 -32.61 25.45 -24.39
N ILE A 896 -32.53 24.27 -23.77
CA ILE A 896 -33.08 23.96 -22.45
C ILE A 896 -32.53 24.93 -21.40
N VAL A 897 -31.20 25.02 -21.30
CA VAL A 897 -30.53 25.88 -20.31
C VAL A 897 -30.88 27.36 -20.53
N CYS A 898 -30.87 27.83 -21.79
CA CYS A 898 -31.24 29.22 -22.11
C CYS A 898 -32.69 29.55 -21.80
N LYS A 899 -33.64 28.65 -22.05
CA LYS A 899 -35.06 28.82 -21.69
C LYS A 899 -35.23 28.95 -20.18
N LEU A 900 -34.57 28.13 -19.41
CA LEU A 900 -34.62 28.16 -17.95
C LEU A 900 -33.91 29.39 -17.39
N TRP A 901 -32.79 29.82 -17.98
CA TRP A 901 -32.11 31.06 -17.64
C TRP A 901 -33.02 32.27 -17.88
N GLN A 902 -33.68 32.33 -19.02
CA GLN A 902 -34.64 33.41 -19.34
C GLN A 902 -35.75 33.47 -18.29
N ARG A 903 -36.34 32.35 -17.93
CA ARG A 903 -37.40 32.28 -16.94
C ARG A 903 -36.95 32.71 -15.54
N LEU A 904 -35.79 32.31 -15.11
CA LEU A 904 -35.32 32.54 -13.73
C LEU A 904 -34.60 33.87 -13.54
N ILE A 905 -33.72 34.24 -14.48
CA ILE A 905 -32.76 35.32 -14.28
C ILE A 905 -32.95 36.48 -15.24
N ASP A 906 -33.14 36.25 -16.55
CA ASP A 906 -33.25 37.31 -17.54
C ASP A 906 -34.50 37.21 -18.42
N PRO A 907 -35.68 37.67 -17.93
CA PRO A 907 -36.94 37.64 -18.69
C PRO A 907 -36.89 38.43 -20.03
N THR A 908 -35.89 39.30 -20.21
CA THR A 908 -35.73 40.13 -21.42
C THR A 908 -34.76 39.54 -22.43
N ALA A 909 -34.08 38.42 -22.09
CA ALA A 909 -33.17 37.78 -23.02
C ALA A 909 -33.94 37.29 -24.25
N ILE A 910 -33.53 37.72 -25.43
CA ILE A 910 -33.98 37.13 -26.69
C ILE A 910 -33.25 35.79 -26.83
N LEU A 911 -34.01 34.73 -27.07
CA LEU A 911 -33.46 33.40 -27.43
C LEU A 911 -32.78 33.52 -28.79
N ALA A 912 -31.57 34.06 -28.83
CA ALA A 912 -30.76 34.24 -30.04
C ALA A 912 -29.81 33.03 -30.20
N LEU A 913 -30.37 31.80 -30.25
CA LEU A 913 -29.61 30.63 -30.69
C LEU A 913 -29.50 30.60 -32.23
N ASP A 914 -30.35 31.35 -32.94
CA ASP A 914 -30.43 31.31 -34.41
C ASP A 914 -29.94 32.61 -35.11
N SER A 915 -29.39 33.59 -34.42
CA SER A 915 -29.12 34.93 -35.01
C SER A 915 -27.72 35.49 -34.75
N ASP A 916 -26.75 34.69 -34.38
CA ASP A 916 -25.33 35.13 -34.28
C ASP A 916 -24.36 34.38 -35.16
#